data_f877c1dc924978aaeea1713de7242357
#
_entry.id   f877c1dc924978aaeea1713de7242357
#
_cell.length_a   1.000
_cell.length_b   1.000
_cell.length_c   1.000
_cell.angle_alpha   90.00
_cell.angle_beta   90.00
_cell.angle_gamma   90.00
#
_symmetry.space_group_name_H-M   'P 1'
#
loop_
_entity.id
_entity.type
_entity.pdbx_description
1 polymer ?
#
loop_
_entity_poly.entity_id
_entity_poly.type
_entity_poly.pdbx_seq_one_letter_code
_entity_poly.pdbx_strand_id
1 'polypeptide(L)'
;MINITFPDGSVRQYESGVSAFDIAQSISPRLAADVLAATVITAADTTGKGTVYDVTRPINEDASIRLHKWEDAEAKHVFWHSSSHLLAAALEALYPGVKFGIGPAIETGFYYDVDFGEKTLVEADLKAIEDKMIELARQKNPFIRTEVSKAEALKTFTEKGDEYKCELISELEDGTITFYSNGDFTDLCRGPHLKDTSVIKAVKLTAIAGAYWRGDQERQMLTRVYGVTFPKKSMLDEYLQMMEEAKKRDHRKIGKELELFTFSQRVGQGLPLWLPKGAALRERLENFLKKLQKSYGYLPVITPHIGNKDLYVTSGHYAKYGKDSFQPIHTPQEGEEYLLKPMNCPHHCEIFRSKPRSYKELPLRLAEFGTVYRYEQSGELHGLTRVRSFTQDDAHLFCRPDQLKEEFCKVIDIILYVFKTLNFSEYVAQVSLRDPDNKSKYIGTDENWAKAEAAIIEAAEEKGLNTVVEYGEAAFYGPKLDFMVKDAIGRKWQLGTIQVDYNLPERFELEYIGSDNQKHRPIMIHRAPFGSLERFVAVLLEHTGGKLPLWLTPDQVNIVPVSEKYEEYAKKVCDLLNNSDIRASIDDRNETLGKRIRESELKRIPFLVIVGEKEMNEGTVSVRRQGGIDAGSMSAEDFVSLVSNEIKDQLS
;
A
#
# COMPACT_ATOMS: atom_id res chain seq x y z
N MET A 1 -45.20 15.26 6.86
CA MET A 1 -44.24 15.73 5.84
C MET A 1 -42.90 15.96 6.54
N ILE A 2 -41.82 15.53 5.92
CA ILE A 2 -40.42 15.74 6.36
C ILE A 2 -39.66 16.49 5.27
N ASN A 3 -38.65 17.28 5.68
CA ASN A 3 -37.78 17.99 4.77
C ASN A 3 -36.50 17.18 4.52
N ILE A 4 -36.23 16.90 3.27
CA ILE A 4 -34.99 16.21 2.86
C ILE A 4 -34.08 17.21 2.15
N THR A 5 -32.89 17.43 2.73
CA THR A 5 -31.85 18.32 2.18
C THR A 5 -30.86 17.49 1.35
N PHE A 6 -30.62 17.91 0.11
CA PHE A 6 -29.68 17.29 -0.81
C PHE A 6 -28.28 17.92 -0.71
N PRO A 7 -27.25 17.28 -1.27
CA PRO A 7 -25.86 17.79 -1.21
C PRO A 7 -25.66 19.16 -1.87
N ASP A 8 -26.52 19.54 -2.81
CA ASP A 8 -26.52 20.87 -3.46
C ASP A 8 -27.22 21.96 -2.63
N GLY A 9 -27.69 21.61 -1.42
CA GLY A 9 -28.42 22.50 -0.52
C GLY A 9 -29.92 22.64 -0.86
N SER A 10 -30.43 22.01 -1.90
CA SER A 10 -31.85 22.01 -2.22
C SER A 10 -32.64 21.18 -1.19
N VAL A 11 -33.86 21.65 -0.87
CA VAL A 11 -34.75 20.99 0.09
C VAL A 11 -36.05 20.57 -0.62
N ARG A 12 -36.45 19.32 -0.42
CA ARG A 12 -37.76 18.83 -0.91
C ARG A 12 -38.54 18.19 0.23
N GLN A 13 -39.85 18.31 0.16
CA GLN A 13 -40.77 17.72 1.12
C GLN A 13 -41.26 16.33 0.67
N TYR A 14 -41.25 15.40 1.58
CA TYR A 14 -41.76 14.03 1.39
C TYR A 14 -42.66 13.61 2.55
N GLU A 15 -43.41 12.56 2.37
CA GLU A 15 -44.15 11.94 3.48
C GLU A 15 -43.19 11.27 4.45
N SER A 16 -43.51 11.28 5.75
CA SER A 16 -42.76 10.52 6.75
C SER A 16 -42.81 9.03 6.42
N GLY A 17 -41.67 8.36 6.52
CA GLY A 17 -41.52 6.96 6.10
C GLY A 17 -41.03 6.78 4.66
N VAL A 18 -40.73 7.88 3.94
CA VAL A 18 -40.10 7.79 2.61
C VAL A 18 -38.75 7.10 2.69
N SER A 19 -38.42 6.27 1.73
CA SER A 19 -37.11 5.64 1.63
C SER A 19 -36.18 6.38 0.67
N ALA A 20 -34.85 6.13 0.80
CA ALA A 20 -33.86 6.66 -0.14
C ALA A 20 -34.14 6.19 -1.60
N PHE A 21 -34.68 4.99 -1.76
CA PHE A 21 -35.10 4.47 -3.06
C PHE A 21 -36.25 5.29 -3.65
N ASP A 22 -37.28 5.60 -2.85
CA ASP A 22 -38.43 6.40 -3.32
C ASP A 22 -37.99 7.81 -3.67
N ILE A 23 -37.08 8.41 -2.88
CA ILE A 23 -36.47 9.71 -3.17
C ILE A 23 -35.73 9.65 -4.52
N ALA A 24 -34.87 8.66 -4.72
CA ALA A 24 -34.16 8.47 -5.97
C ALA A 24 -35.10 8.26 -7.16
N GLN A 25 -36.18 7.48 -6.97
CA GLN A 25 -37.21 7.22 -7.96
C GLN A 25 -37.98 8.50 -8.34
N SER A 26 -38.25 9.37 -7.37
CA SER A 26 -38.91 10.67 -7.62
C SER A 26 -38.04 11.64 -8.45
N ILE A 27 -36.72 11.46 -8.40
CA ILE A 27 -35.77 12.26 -9.20
C ILE A 27 -35.65 11.66 -10.61
N SER A 28 -35.37 10.34 -10.69
CA SER A 28 -35.22 9.63 -11.95
C SER A 28 -35.25 8.11 -11.74
N PRO A 29 -35.99 7.34 -12.57
CA PRO A 29 -35.95 5.86 -12.53
C PRO A 29 -34.53 5.31 -12.75
N ARG A 30 -33.69 5.97 -13.54
CA ARG A 30 -32.29 5.58 -13.75
C ARG A 30 -31.48 5.74 -12.48
N LEU A 31 -31.65 6.85 -11.76
CA LEU A 31 -30.98 7.08 -10.48
C LEU A 31 -31.34 6.00 -9.46
N ALA A 32 -32.64 5.68 -9.34
CA ALA A 32 -33.13 4.64 -8.44
C ALA A 32 -32.54 3.24 -8.75
N ALA A 33 -32.27 2.96 -10.03
CA ALA A 33 -31.63 1.72 -10.45
C ALA A 33 -30.13 1.67 -10.12
N ASP A 34 -29.48 2.81 -10.04
CA ASP A 34 -28.01 2.92 -9.83
C ASP A 34 -27.64 3.11 -8.34
N VAL A 35 -28.58 3.58 -7.49
CA VAL A 35 -28.31 3.83 -6.06
C VAL A 35 -28.32 2.53 -5.28
N LEU A 36 -27.26 2.31 -4.50
CA LEU A 36 -27.03 1.07 -3.73
C LEU A 36 -27.14 1.30 -2.21
N ALA A 37 -26.90 2.51 -1.74
CA ALA A 37 -26.97 2.89 -0.33
C ALA A 37 -27.25 4.40 -0.20
N ALA A 38 -27.57 4.87 1.00
CA ALA A 38 -27.69 6.30 1.27
C ALA A 38 -27.11 6.66 2.65
N THR A 39 -26.34 7.75 2.75
CA THR A 39 -26.01 8.34 4.04
C THR A 39 -27.11 9.30 4.44
N VAL A 40 -27.64 9.12 5.65
CA VAL A 40 -28.70 9.94 6.24
C VAL A 40 -28.14 10.63 7.47
N ILE A 41 -28.25 11.96 7.52
CA ILE A 41 -27.83 12.81 8.64
C ILE A 41 -29.08 13.43 9.22
N THR A 42 -29.44 13.04 10.44
CA THR A 42 -30.59 13.60 11.16
C THR A 42 -30.15 14.61 12.21
N ALA A 43 -31.08 15.34 12.81
CA ALA A 43 -30.78 16.27 13.89
C ALA A 43 -30.16 15.60 15.14
N ALA A 44 -30.39 14.30 15.32
CA ALA A 44 -29.80 13.50 16.40
C ALA A 44 -28.33 13.14 16.16
N ASP A 45 -27.84 13.28 14.93
CA ASP A 45 -26.44 13.00 14.61
C ASP A 45 -25.54 14.19 14.95
N THR A 46 -24.95 14.13 16.14
CA THR A 46 -24.01 15.16 16.65
C THR A 46 -22.65 15.12 15.96
N THR A 47 -22.35 14.05 15.21
CA THR A 47 -21.05 13.86 14.53
C THR A 47 -21.02 14.54 13.15
N GLY A 48 -22.17 14.78 12.54
CA GLY A 48 -22.30 15.28 11.19
C GLY A 48 -21.83 14.30 10.09
N LYS A 49 -21.41 13.08 10.46
CA LYS A 49 -20.95 12.06 9.51
C LYS A 49 -22.09 11.28 8.87
N GLY A 50 -23.24 11.23 9.54
CA GLY A 50 -24.41 10.48 9.11
C GLY A 50 -24.26 8.97 9.30
N THR A 51 -25.37 8.26 9.09
CA THR A 51 -25.42 6.81 9.12
C THR A 51 -25.77 6.29 7.74
N VAL A 52 -25.08 5.25 7.29
CA VAL A 52 -25.39 4.59 6.01
C VAL A 52 -26.61 3.68 6.20
N TYR A 53 -27.62 3.90 5.38
CA TYR A 53 -28.90 3.16 5.41
C TYR A 53 -29.04 2.25 4.19
N ASP A 54 -29.80 1.16 4.37
CA ASP A 54 -30.41 0.45 3.25
C ASP A 54 -31.25 1.44 2.44
N VAL A 55 -31.21 1.34 1.13
CA VAL A 55 -32.02 2.25 0.28
C VAL A 55 -33.52 2.13 0.52
N THR A 56 -33.97 1.03 1.11
CA THR A 56 -35.39 0.74 1.45
C THR A 56 -35.77 1.11 2.88
N ARG A 57 -34.80 1.54 3.72
CA ARG A 57 -35.06 1.91 5.11
C ARG A 57 -35.84 3.22 5.19
N PRO A 58 -36.96 3.29 5.96
CA PRO A 58 -37.77 4.48 6.08
C PRO A 58 -37.05 5.61 6.81
N ILE A 59 -37.23 6.85 6.34
CA ILE A 59 -36.76 8.08 6.97
C ILE A 59 -38.01 8.78 7.54
N ASN A 60 -38.01 9.00 8.86
CA ASN A 60 -39.19 9.46 9.59
C ASN A 60 -39.11 10.90 10.09
N GLU A 61 -37.97 11.55 9.94
CA GLU A 61 -37.69 12.91 10.42
C GLU A 61 -36.91 13.72 9.38
N ASP A 62 -36.82 15.02 9.57
CA ASP A 62 -36.01 15.90 8.73
C ASP A 62 -34.54 15.42 8.69
N ALA A 63 -33.98 15.33 7.49
CA ALA A 63 -32.64 14.79 7.31
C ALA A 63 -31.94 15.37 6.07
N SER A 64 -30.61 15.37 6.11
CA SER A 64 -29.80 15.51 4.91
C SER A 64 -29.48 14.13 4.35
N ILE A 65 -29.52 13.97 3.02
CA ILE A 65 -29.30 12.70 2.35
C ILE A 65 -28.20 12.80 1.30
N ARG A 66 -27.33 11.76 1.25
CA ARG A 66 -26.40 11.53 0.15
C ARG A 66 -26.64 10.13 -0.42
N LEU A 67 -26.96 10.06 -1.70
CA LEU A 67 -27.19 8.80 -2.41
C LEU A 67 -25.87 8.28 -2.96
N HIS A 68 -25.57 7.00 -2.68
CA HIS A 68 -24.33 6.33 -3.07
C HIS A 68 -24.54 5.36 -4.22
N LYS A 69 -23.65 5.45 -5.22
CA LYS A 69 -23.58 4.53 -6.36
C LYS A 69 -22.35 3.64 -6.27
N TRP A 70 -22.17 2.76 -7.22
CA TRP A 70 -21.06 1.80 -7.26
C TRP A 70 -19.67 2.44 -7.10
N GLU A 71 -19.47 3.65 -7.56
CA GLU A 71 -18.19 4.36 -7.47
C GLU A 71 -17.82 4.74 -6.03
N ASP A 72 -18.83 4.94 -5.18
CA ASP A 72 -18.65 5.32 -3.77
C ASP A 72 -18.23 4.12 -2.90
N ALA A 73 -17.37 4.38 -1.91
CA ALA A 73 -16.86 3.35 -1.00
C ALA A 73 -17.97 2.73 -0.14
N GLU A 74 -18.90 3.55 0.34
CA GLU A 74 -20.06 3.13 1.14
C GLU A 74 -20.94 2.15 0.36
N ALA A 75 -21.20 2.45 -0.91
CA ALA A 75 -21.99 1.56 -1.77
C ALA A 75 -21.30 0.23 -2.03
N LYS A 76 -19.98 0.22 -2.27
CA LYS A 76 -19.20 -1.03 -2.42
C LYS A 76 -19.24 -1.86 -1.15
N HIS A 77 -19.10 -1.21 0.01
CA HIS A 77 -19.19 -1.91 1.29
C HIS A 77 -20.54 -2.60 1.48
N VAL A 78 -21.65 -1.89 1.22
CA VAL A 78 -23.02 -2.45 1.29
C VAL A 78 -23.20 -3.57 0.29
N PHE A 79 -22.67 -3.42 -0.92
CA PHE A 79 -22.77 -4.43 -1.98
C PHE A 79 -22.06 -5.72 -1.59
N TRP A 80 -20.81 -5.63 -1.12
CA TRP A 80 -20.04 -6.81 -0.72
C TRP A 80 -20.53 -7.42 0.59
N HIS A 81 -21.05 -6.62 1.52
CA HIS A 81 -21.73 -7.13 2.71
C HIS A 81 -22.98 -7.93 2.33
N SER A 82 -23.79 -7.44 1.40
CA SER A 82 -24.93 -8.21 0.90
C SER A 82 -24.52 -9.47 0.13
N SER A 83 -23.36 -9.42 -0.53
CA SER A 83 -22.80 -10.57 -1.22
C SER A 83 -22.29 -11.66 -0.27
N SER A 84 -21.80 -11.28 0.92
CA SER A 84 -21.46 -12.28 1.94
C SER A 84 -22.69 -13.03 2.46
N HIS A 85 -23.83 -12.34 2.62
CA HIS A 85 -25.09 -12.98 2.96
C HIS A 85 -25.62 -13.87 1.83
N LEU A 86 -25.44 -13.48 0.56
CA LEU A 86 -25.78 -14.32 -0.59
C LEU A 86 -24.90 -15.57 -0.64
N LEU A 87 -23.62 -15.47 -0.27
CA LEU A 87 -22.73 -16.62 -0.12
C LEU A 87 -23.23 -17.54 1.00
N ALA A 88 -23.58 -17.00 2.16
CA ALA A 88 -24.08 -17.78 3.28
C ALA A 88 -25.39 -18.51 2.92
N ALA A 89 -26.32 -17.85 2.23
CA ALA A 89 -27.55 -18.46 1.71
C ALA A 89 -27.25 -19.61 0.73
N ALA A 90 -26.27 -19.44 -0.15
CA ALA A 90 -25.85 -20.49 -1.07
C ALA A 90 -25.21 -21.69 -0.34
N LEU A 91 -24.41 -21.42 0.70
CA LEU A 91 -23.78 -22.46 1.51
C LEU A 91 -24.82 -23.22 2.36
N GLU A 92 -25.76 -22.53 3.00
CA GLU A 92 -26.86 -23.18 3.75
C GLU A 92 -27.70 -24.11 2.84
N ALA A 93 -27.97 -23.65 1.60
CA ALA A 93 -28.74 -24.44 0.62
C ALA A 93 -28.00 -25.68 0.10
N LEU A 94 -26.67 -25.59 -0.08
CA LEU A 94 -25.87 -26.71 -0.61
C LEU A 94 -25.36 -27.65 0.49
N TYR A 95 -25.15 -27.13 1.70
CA TYR A 95 -24.61 -27.86 2.84
C TYR A 95 -25.49 -27.67 4.08
N PRO A 96 -26.63 -28.35 4.15
CA PRO A 96 -27.55 -28.24 5.30
C PRO A 96 -26.82 -28.56 6.61
N GLY A 97 -27.05 -27.71 7.64
CA GLY A 97 -26.49 -27.89 8.98
C GLY A 97 -25.10 -27.23 9.19
N VAL A 98 -24.60 -26.48 8.21
CA VAL A 98 -23.41 -25.61 8.43
C VAL A 98 -23.72 -24.52 9.45
N LYS A 99 -22.70 -24.10 10.23
CA LYS A 99 -22.82 -23.02 11.19
C LYS A 99 -22.03 -21.81 10.71
N PHE A 100 -22.54 -20.63 11.01
CA PHE A 100 -22.01 -19.39 10.47
C PHE A 100 -21.32 -18.55 11.56
N GLY A 101 -20.05 -18.19 11.32
CA GLY A 101 -19.35 -17.20 12.10
C GLY A 101 -19.72 -15.77 11.70
N ILE A 102 -18.78 -15.06 11.09
CA ILE A 102 -18.94 -13.68 10.62
C ILE A 102 -18.62 -13.55 9.13
N GLY A 103 -19.31 -12.61 8.45
CA GLY A 103 -19.17 -12.38 7.00
C GLY A 103 -19.10 -10.90 6.65
N PRO A 104 -18.00 -10.17 6.95
CA PRO A 104 -17.88 -8.77 6.63
C PRO A 104 -17.50 -8.52 5.17
N ALA A 105 -17.82 -7.32 4.69
CA ALA A 105 -17.11 -6.73 3.56
C ALA A 105 -15.68 -6.38 3.97
N ILE A 106 -14.76 -6.48 3.01
CA ILE A 106 -13.36 -6.05 3.14
C ILE A 106 -13.05 -5.01 2.06
N GLU A 107 -11.83 -4.46 2.04
CA GLU A 107 -11.44 -3.41 1.09
C GLU A 107 -11.76 -3.77 -0.38
N THR A 108 -11.58 -5.03 -0.76
CA THR A 108 -11.98 -5.53 -2.09
C THR A 108 -12.64 -6.90 -1.94
N GLY A 109 -13.97 -6.91 -1.95
CA GLY A 109 -14.76 -8.13 -1.83
C GLY A 109 -15.25 -8.38 -0.41
N PHE A 110 -15.39 -9.64 -0.06
CA PHE A 110 -15.94 -10.11 1.22
C PHE A 110 -15.39 -11.49 1.57
N TYR A 111 -15.63 -11.92 2.78
CA TYR A 111 -15.50 -13.33 3.16
C TYR A 111 -16.65 -13.77 4.06
N TYR A 112 -16.76 -15.07 4.28
CA TYR A 112 -17.59 -15.64 5.34
C TYR A 112 -16.84 -16.78 6.03
N ASP A 113 -16.88 -16.80 7.36
CA ASP A 113 -16.33 -17.86 8.20
C ASP A 113 -17.42 -18.87 8.50
N VAL A 114 -17.19 -20.13 8.14
CA VAL A 114 -18.20 -21.20 8.17
C VAL A 114 -17.62 -22.46 8.78
N ASP A 115 -18.37 -23.08 9.67
CA ASP A 115 -18.09 -24.40 10.19
C ASP A 115 -18.87 -25.46 9.39
N PHE A 116 -18.15 -26.26 8.64
CA PHE A 116 -18.72 -27.37 7.85
C PHE A 116 -18.78 -28.69 8.62
N GLY A 117 -18.46 -28.69 9.92
CA GLY A 117 -18.35 -29.92 10.72
C GLY A 117 -17.25 -30.83 10.18
N GLU A 118 -17.59 -32.06 9.83
CA GLU A 118 -16.63 -33.04 9.32
C GLU A 118 -16.30 -32.87 7.82
N LYS A 119 -17.04 -31.99 7.10
CA LYS A 119 -16.79 -31.75 5.67
C LYS A 119 -15.65 -30.76 5.46
N THR A 120 -14.80 -31.06 4.50
CA THR A 120 -13.74 -30.16 4.05
C THR A 120 -14.10 -29.59 2.70
N LEU A 121 -14.18 -28.26 2.61
CA LEU A 121 -14.38 -27.57 1.35
C LEU A 121 -13.07 -27.51 0.57
N VAL A 122 -13.11 -27.81 -0.72
CA VAL A 122 -11.96 -27.74 -1.64
C VAL A 122 -12.23 -26.75 -2.78
N GLU A 123 -11.17 -26.29 -3.46
CA GLU A 123 -11.31 -25.32 -4.56
C GLU A 123 -12.27 -25.78 -5.67
N ALA A 124 -12.38 -27.08 -5.90
CA ALA A 124 -13.31 -27.65 -6.89
C ALA A 124 -14.79 -27.37 -6.56
N ASP A 125 -15.12 -27.19 -5.29
CA ASP A 125 -16.49 -26.92 -4.84
C ASP A 125 -16.92 -25.48 -5.09
N LEU A 126 -15.95 -24.55 -5.22
CA LEU A 126 -16.21 -23.12 -5.37
C LEU A 126 -17.13 -22.83 -6.56
N LYS A 127 -16.95 -23.57 -7.66
CA LYS A 127 -17.78 -23.36 -8.85
C LYS A 127 -19.26 -23.67 -8.61
N ALA A 128 -19.56 -24.73 -7.89
CA ALA A 128 -20.94 -25.09 -7.54
C ALA A 128 -21.58 -24.02 -6.63
N ILE A 129 -20.81 -23.46 -5.70
CA ILE A 129 -21.26 -22.39 -4.81
C ILE A 129 -21.50 -21.10 -5.61
N GLU A 130 -20.60 -20.72 -6.53
CA GLU A 130 -20.78 -19.57 -7.43
C GLU A 130 -22.07 -19.69 -8.25
N ASP A 131 -22.32 -20.87 -8.83
CA ASP A 131 -23.52 -21.13 -9.63
C ASP A 131 -24.78 -21.02 -8.78
N LYS A 132 -24.76 -21.52 -7.53
CA LYS A 132 -25.85 -21.37 -6.57
C LYS A 132 -26.09 -19.93 -6.15
N MET A 133 -25.02 -19.16 -5.91
CA MET A 133 -25.13 -17.71 -5.64
C MET A 133 -25.83 -16.98 -6.81
N ILE A 134 -25.45 -17.27 -8.04
CA ILE A 134 -26.08 -16.66 -9.23
C ILE A 134 -27.55 -17.10 -9.37
N GLU A 135 -27.86 -18.36 -9.07
CA GLU A 135 -29.25 -18.86 -9.05
C GLU A 135 -30.10 -18.06 -8.05
N LEU A 136 -29.64 -17.94 -6.81
CA LEU A 136 -30.32 -17.17 -5.76
C LEU A 136 -30.41 -15.68 -6.09
N ALA A 137 -29.36 -15.09 -6.68
CA ALA A 137 -29.40 -13.70 -7.12
C ALA A 137 -30.51 -13.42 -8.14
N ARG A 138 -30.78 -14.37 -9.06
CA ARG A 138 -31.83 -14.26 -10.07
C ARG A 138 -33.25 -14.33 -9.50
N GLN A 139 -33.43 -14.85 -8.29
CA GLN A 139 -34.71 -14.90 -7.60
C GLN A 139 -35.19 -13.53 -7.13
N LYS A 140 -34.29 -12.53 -7.09
CA LYS A 140 -34.58 -11.14 -6.67
C LYS A 140 -35.13 -11.05 -5.25
N ASN A 141 -34.61 -11.88 -4.35
CA ASN A 141 -35.02 -11.89 -2.95
C ASN A 141 -34.65 -10.54 -2.29
N PRO A 142 -35.63 -9.84 -1.68
CA PRO A 142 -35.36 -8.61 -0.97
C PRO A 142 -34.53 -8.89 0.30
N PHE A 143 -33.69 -7.94 0.71
CA PHE A 143 -33.07 -7.94 2.03
C PHE A 143 -34.03 -7.28 3.01
N ILE A 144 -34.57 -8.06 3.95
CA ILE A 144 -35.60 -7.61 4.90
C ILE A 144 -34.96 -7.48 6.28
N ARG A 145 -34.94 -6.26 6.82
CA ARG A 145 -34.48 -5.96 8.18
C ARG A 145 -35.61 -6.17 9.18
N THR A 146 -35.34 -6.93 10.25
CA THR A 146 -36.27 -7.16 11.35
C THR A 146 -35.58 -6.91 12.67
N GLU A 147 -36.20 -6.11 13.56
CA GLU A 147 -35.75 -5.94 14.93
C GLU A 147 -36.35 -7.06 15.78
N VAL A 148 -35.51 -7.68 16.60
CA VAL A 148 -35.88 -8.82 17.44
C VAL A 148 -35.39 -8.64 18.85
N SER A 149 -36.09 -9.23 19.82
CA SER A 149 -35.62 -9.30 21.19
C SER A 149 -34.44 -10.28 21.33
N LYS A 150 -33.59 -10.09 22.34
CA LYS A 150 -32.48 -11.00 22.63
C LYS A 150 -32.96 -12.44 22.85
N ALA A 151 -34.09 -12.61 23.52
CA ALA A 151 -34.69 -13.92 23.77
C ALA A 151 -35.11 -14.64 22.48
N GLU A 152 -35.75 -13.91 21.57
CA GLU A 152 -36.13 -14.41 20.26
C GLU A 152 -34.93 -14.75 19.38
N ALA A 153 -33.90 -13.87 19.39
CA ALA A 153 -32.67 -14.10 18.66
C ALA A 153 -31.92 -15.35 19.14
N LEU A 154 -31.77 -15.53 20.46
CA LEU A 154 -31.16 -16.73 21.03
C LEU A 154 -31.96 -17.98 20.72
N LYS A 155 -33.32 -17.92 20.81
CA LYS A 155 -34.18 -19.05 20.47
C LYS A 155 -33.96 -19.49 19.02
N THR A 156 -33.97 -18.54 18.08
CA THR A 156 -33.82 -18.81 16.65
C THR A 156 -32.51 -19.53 16.33
N PHE A 157 -31.38 -19.05 16.83
CA PHE A 157 -30.09 -19.65 16.53
C PHE A 157 -29.79 -20.89 17.37
N THR A 158 -30.39 -21.04 18.56
CA THR A 158 -30.36 -22.31 19.32
C THR A 158 -31.09 -23.41 18.56
N GLU A 159 -32.28 -23.13 18.00
CA GLU A 159 -33.03 -24.07 17.19
C GLU A 159 -32.31 -24.47 15.88
N LYS A 160 -31.53 -23.52 15.30
CA LYS A 160 -30.62 -23.80 14.18
C LYS A 160 -29.34 -24.56 14.58
N GLY A 161 -29.02 -24.64 15.87
CA GLY A 161 -27.82 -25.28 16.38
C GLY A 161 -26.55 -24.45 16.11
N ASP A 162 -26.67 -23.15 15.87
CA ASP A 162 -25.56 -22.26 15.56
C ASP A 162 -25.02 -21.60 16.85
N GLU A 163 -24.03 -22.23 17.44
CA GLU A 163 -23.39 -21.79 18.69
C GLU A 163 -22.60 -20.48 18.53
N TYR A 164 -22.04 -20.22 17.33
CA TYR A 164 -21.28 -18.99 17.06
C TYR A 164 -22.19 -17.76 17.10
N LYS A 165 -23.37 -17.85 16.48
CA LYS A 165 -24.37 -16.77 16.53
C LYS A 165 -24.95 -16.61 17.95
N CYS A 166 -25.19 -17.70 18.66
CA CYS A 166 -25.63 -17.64 20.06
C CYS A 166 -24.60 -16.91 20.95
N GLU A 167 -23.32 -17.19 20.77
CA GLU A 167 -22.23 -16.48 21.49
C GLU A 167 -22.24 -14.98 21.16
N LEU A 168 -22.31 -14.61 19.88
CA LEU A 168 -22.37 -13.20 19.47
C LEU A 168 -23.60 -12.48 20.08
N ILE A 169 -24.77 -13.11 20.04
CA ILE A 169 -26.01 -12.54 20.59
C ILE A 169 -25.89 -12.35 22.11
N SER A 170 -25.23 -13.26 22.81
CA SER A 170 -25.08 -13.19 24.26
C SER A 170 -24.38 -11.90 24.73
N GLU A 171 -23.50 -11.35 23.90
CA GLU A 171 -22.73 -10.13 24.18
C GLU A 171 -23.48 -8.84 23.78
N LEU A 172 -24.56 -8.93 23.02
CA LEU A 172 -25.34 -7.77 22.57
C LEU A 172 -26.34 -7.32 23.64
N GLU A 173 -26.62 -6.01 23.66
CA GLU A 173 -27.68 -5.44 24.50
C GLU A 173 -29.06 -5.70 23.86
N ASP A 174 -30.07 -5.93 24.67
CA ASP A 174 -31.44 -6.08 24.20
C ASP A 174 -31.95 -4.76 23.59
N GLY A 175 -32.75 -4.87 22.52
CA GLY A 175 -33.25 -3.71 21.78
C GLY A 175 -32.30 -3.18 20.69
N THR A 176 -31.12 -3.77 20.53
CA THR A 176 -30.16 -3.40 19.46
C THR A 176 -29.98 -4.51 18.41
N ILE A 177 -30.70 -5.62 18.57
CA ILE A 177 -30.50 -6.83 17.77
C ILE A 177 -31.39 -6.79 16.52
N THR A 178 -30.76 -7.01 15.37
CA THR A 178 -31.44 -7.06 14.10
C THR A 178 -31.07 -8.31 13.30
N PHE A 179 -32.04 -8.81 12.57
CA PHE A 179 -31.89 -9.85 11.57
C PHE A 179 -32.03 -9.26 10.19
N TYR A 180 -31.33 -9.87 9.22
CA TYR A 180 -31.58 -9.66 7.81
C TYR A 180 -31.88 -10.99 7.15
N SER A 181 -32.99 -11.03 6.43
CA SER A 181 -33.43 -12.20 5.66
C SER A 181 -33.33 -11.91 4.17
N ASN A 182 -32.94 -12.93 3.38
CA ASN A 182 -33.05 -12.93 1.92
C ASN A 182 -33.52 -14.30 1.46
N GLY A 183 -34.75 -14.39 0.98
CA GLY A 183 -35.42 -15.68 0.75
C GLY A 183 -35.55 -16.47 2.04
N ASP A 184 -35.08 -17.71 2.03
CA ASP A 184 -35.19 -18.63 3.19
C ASP A 184 -34.04 -18.43 4.21
N PHE A 185 -32.97 -17.70 3.82
CA PHE A 185 -31.82 -17.45 4.68
C PHE A 185 -32.06 -16.25 5.61
N THR A 186 -31.73 -16.42 6.88
CA THR A 186 -31.77 -15.34 7.90
C THR A 186 -30.52 -15.35 8.74
N ASP A 187 -29.92 -14.17 8.90
CA ASP A 187 -28.69 -13.97 9.66
C ASP A 187 -28.80 -12.85 10.69
N LEU A 188 -27.99 -12.94 11.76
CA LEU A 188 -27.72 -11.87 12.73
C LEU A 188 -26.87 -10.80 12.05
N CYS A 189 -27.43 -9.61 11.84
CA CYS A 189 -26.72 -8.56 11.13
C CYS A 189 -27.25 -7.16 11.46
N ARG A 190 -26.35 -6.17 11.49
CA ARG A 190 -26.71 -4.76 11.68
C ARG A 190 -27.06 -4.04 10.37
N GLY A 191 -26.71 -4.63 9.23
CA GLY A 191 -26.81 -3.97 7.93
C GLY A 191 -25.70 -2.91 7.72
N PRO A 192 -25.86 -2.00 6.75
CA PRO A 192 -26.92 -1.98 5.74
C PRO A 192 -26.71 -3.01 4.62
N HIS A 193 -27.80 -3.25 3.86
CA HIS A 193 -27.83 -4.18 2.72
C HIS A 193 -28.44 -3.55 1.45
N LEU A 194 -28.24 -4.21 0.33
CA LEU A 194 -28.89 -3.89 -0.95
C LEU A 194 -30.41 -4.04 -0.86
N LYS A 195 -31.13 -3.43 -1.81
CA LYS A 195 -32.58 -3.59 -1.93
C LYS A 195 -32.99 -5.07 -2.10
N ASP A 196 -32.31 -5.77 -3.01
CA ASP A 196 -32.54 -7.18 -3.31
C ASP A 196 -31.29 -7.82 -3.93
N THR A 197 -31.31 -9.15 -4.06
CA THR A 197 -30.18 -9.92 -4.57
C THR A 197 -29.90 -9.73 -6.07
N SER A 198 -30.85 -9.22 -6.86
CA SER A 198 -30.74 -9.11 -8.33
C SER A 198 -29.69 -8.10 -8.80
N VAL A 199 -29.23 -7.23 -7.91
CA VAL A 199 -28.15 -6.27 -8.20
C VAL A 199 -26.81 -6.98 -8.35
N ILE A 200 -26.63 -8.16 -7.72
CA ILE A 200 -25.41 -8.98 -7.79
C ILE A 200 -25.47 -9.85 -9.05
N LYS A 201 -24.75 -9.44 -10.12
CA LYS A 201 -24.83 -10.11 -11.43
C LYS A 201 -23.61 -10.96 -11.77
N ALA A 202 -22.51 -10.74 -11.10
CA ALA A 202 -21.26 -11.45 -11.35
C ALA A 202 -20.60 -11.83 -10.03
N VAL A 203 -20.20 -13.09 -9.90
CA VAL A 203 -19.66 -13.70 -8.69
C VAL A 203 -18.36 -14.43 -9.02
N LYS A 204 -17.35 -14.28 -8.19
CA LYS A 204 -16.15 -15.11 -8.19
C LYS A 204 -15.71 -15.37 -6.76
N LEU A 205 -15.62 -16.64 -6.38
CA LEU A 205 -14.97 -17.05 -5.14
C LEU A 205 -13.47 -17.20 -5.41
N THR A 206 -12.65 -16.58 -4.58
CA THR A 206 -11.23 -16.37 -4.88
C THR A 206 -10.27 -17.24 -4.09
N ALA A 207 -10.66 -17.66 -2.88
CA ALA A 207 -9.81 -18.48 -2.03
C ALA A 207 -10.60 -19.15 -0.90
N ILE A 208 -10.01 -20.20 -0.36
CA ILE A 208 -10.41 -20.87 0.89
C ILE A 208 -9.21 -20.80 1.85
N ALA A 209 -9.46 -20.45 3.10
CA ALA A 209 -8.43 -20.44 4.15
C ALA A 209 -9.00 -20.92 5.49
N GLY A 210 -8.14 -21.38 6.38
CA GLY A 210 -8.50 -21.61 7.78
C GLY A 210 -8.48 -20.29 8.56
N ALA A 211 -9.43 -20.11 9.47
CA ALA A 211 -9.48 -18.97 10.38
C ALA A 211 -9.98 -19.42 11.75
N TYR A 212 -9.20 -19.17 12.79
CA TYR A 212 -9.64 -19.48 14.14
C TYR A 212 -10.76 -18.54 14.58
N TRP A 213 -11.77 -19.10 15.25
CA TRP A 213 -12.89 -18.32 15.78
C TRP A 213 -12.37 -17.19 16.66
N ARG A 214 -12.72 -15.94 16.32
CA ARG A 214 -12.24 -14.70 16.96
C ARG A 214 -10.71 -14.53 16.98
N GLY A 215 -9.99 -15.22 16.10
CA GLY A 215 -8.52 -15.14 16.03
C GLY A 215 -7.79 -15.88 17.16
N ASP A 216 -8.49 -16.63 17.97
CA ASP A 216 -7.94 -17.40 19.10
C ASP A 216 -7.55 -18.82 18.65
N GLN A 217 -6.25 -19.12 18.67
CA GLN A 217 -5.68 -20.40 18.23
C GLN A 217 -6.12 -21.61 19.09
N GLU A 218 -6.63 -21.38 20.31
CA GLU A 218 -7.16 -22.42 21.19
C GLU A 218 -8.63 -22.78 20.86
N ARG A 219 -9.26 -22.02 19.96
CA ARG A 219 -10.66 -22.19 19.57
C ARG A 219 -10.82 -22.93 18.23
N GLN A 220 -12.06 -23.25 17.88
CA GLN A 220 -12.39 -23.94 16.64
C GLN A 220 -11.86 -23.20 15.41
N MET A 221 -11.23 -23.94 14.51
CA MET A 221 -10.83 -23.45 13.20
C MET A 221 -12.00 -23.56 12.22
N LEU A 222 -12.44 -22.43 11.71
CA LEU A 222 -13.48 -22.30 10.69
C LEU A 222 -12.87 -22.25 9.29
N THR A 223 -13.68 -22.54 8.29
CA THR A 223 -13.33 -22.36 6.88
C THR A 223 -13.76 -20.97 6.44
N ARG A 224 -12.80 -20.13 6.06
CA ARG A 224 -13.02 -18.80 5.51
C ARG A 224 -13.08 -18.88 3.99
N VAL A 225 -14.22 -18.50 3.41
CA VAL A 225 -14.43 -18.45 1.97
C VAL A 225 -14.40 -16.99 1.51
N TYR A 226 -13.45 -16.65 0.65
CA TYR A 226 -13.31 -15.31 0.08
C TYR A 226 -14.02 -15.21 -1.26
N GLY A 227 -14.59 -14.04 -1.54
CA GLY A 227 -15.24 -13.77 -2.81
C GLY A 227 -15.24 -12.30 -3.20
N VAL A 228 -15.45 -12.06 -4.49
CA VAL A 228 -15.73 -10.75 -5.07
C VAL A 228 -16.97 -10.82 -5.93
N THR A 229 -17.75 -9.76 -5.94
CA THR A 229 -18.97 -9.66 -6.76
C THR A 229 -19.06 -8.29 -7.40
N PHE A 230 -19.77 -8.21 -8.51
CA PHE A 230 -19.92 -6.97 -9.28
C PHE A 230 -21.34 -6.84 -9.83
N PRO A 231 -21.82 -5.59 -10.05
CA PRO A 231 -23.13 -5.32 -10.67
C PRO A 231 -23.16 -5.61 -12.17
N LYS A 232 -21.99 -5.88 -12.80
CA LYS A 232 -21.88 -6.23 -14.23
C LYS A 232 -20.79 -7.27 -14.43
N LYS A 233 -21.01 -8.18 -15.39
CA LYS A 233 -20.01 -9.20 -15.72
C LYS A 233 -18.71 -8.60 -16.28
N SER A 234 -18.79 -7.56 -17.11
CA SER A 234 -17.59 -6.88 -17.65
C SER A 234 -16.65 -6.38 -16.55
N MET A 235 -17.21 -5.88 -15.43
CA MET A 235 -16.41 -5.42 -14.29
C MET A 235 -15.69 -6.56 -13.58
N LEU A 236 -16.33 -7.75 -13.50
CA LEU A 236 -15.65 -8.93 -12.97
C LEU A 236 -14.54 -9.40 -13.93
N ASP A 237 -14.80 -9.40 -15.23
CA ASP A 237 -13.81 -9.82 -16.24
C ASP A 237 -12.59 -8.88 -16.21
N GLU A 238 -12.80 -7.57 -16.12
CA GLU A 238 -11.73 -6.57 -15.95
C GLU A 238 -10.93 -6.79 -14.65
N TYR A 239 -11.64 -7.05 -13.54
CA TYR A 239 -11.00 -7.37 -12.25
C TYR A 239 -10.15 -8.64 -12.34
N LEU A 240 -10.66 -9.70 -12.94
CA LEU A 240 -9.92 -10.97 -13.08
C LEU A 240 -8.69 -10.79 -13.99
N GLN A 241 -8.81 -10.02 -15.06
CA GLN A 241 -7.68 -9.68 -15.91
C GLN A 241 -6.62 -8.88 -15.14
N MET A 242 -7.03 -7.89 -14.35
CA MET A 242 -6.13 -7.12 -13.48
C MET A 242 -5.42 -8.03 -12.47
N MET A 243 -6.13 -8.98 -11.85
CA MET A 243 -5.55 -9.93 -10.91
C MET A 243 -4.56 -10.90 -11.56
N GLU A 244 -4.82 -11.34 -12.80
CA GLU A 244 -3.90 -12.14 -13.60
C GLU A 244 -2.60 -11.35 -13.92
N GLU A 245 -2.74 -10.11 -14.34
CA GLU A 245 -1.60 -9.22 -14.56
C GLU A 245 -0.82 -8.96 -13.25
N ALA A 246 -1.51 -8.78 -12.13
CA ALA A 246 -0.88 -8.63 -10.81
C ALA A 246 -0.01 -9.85 -10.45
N LYS A 247 -0.52 -11.07 -10.69
CA LYS A 247 0.26 -12.31 -10.46
C LYS A 247 1.50 -12.41 -11.35
N LYS A 248 1.40 -11.98 -12.61
CA LYS A 248 2.55 -11.96 -13.53
C LYS A 248 3.61 -10.95 -13.10
N ARG A 249 3.18 -9.84 -12.49
CA ARG A 249 4.03 -8.73 -12.05
C ARG A 249 4.50 -8.84 -10.60
N ASP A 250 4.17 -9.93 -9.89
CA ASP A 250 4.61 -10.14 -8.51
C ASP A 250 6.13 -10.02 -8.39
N HIS A 251 6.59 -9.06 -7.56
CA HIS A 251 8.02 -8.76 -7.38
C HIS A 251 8.83 -9.96 -6.89
N ARG A 252 8.20 -10.91 -6.16
CA ARG A 252 8.86 -12.13 -5.69
C ARG A 252 9.20 -13.04 -6.86
N LYS A 253 8.30 -13.16 -7.84
CA LYS A 253 8.52 -13.92 -9.07
C LYS A 253 9.55 -13.22 -9.94
N ILE A 254 9.38 -11.94 -10.21
CA ILE A 254 10.31 -11.14 -11.03
C ILE A 254 11.70 -11.12 -10.38
N GLY A 255 11.79 -10.90 -9.07
CA GLY A 255 13.05 -10.88 -8.33
C GLY A 255 13.81 -12.19 -8.41
N LYS A 256 13.09 -13.33 -8.40
CA LYS A 256 13.68 -14.66 -8.61
C LYS A 256 14.15 -14.86 -10.06
N GLU A 257 13.32 -14.47 -11.06
CA GLU A 257 13.65 -14.58 -12.49
C GLU A 257 14.88 -13.73 -12.85
N LEU A 258 15.00 -12.53 -12.27
CA LEU A 258 16.11 -11.60 -12.50
C LEU A 258 17.28 -11.78 -11.51
N GLU A 259 17.22 -12.74 -10.61
CA GLU A 259 18.27 -13.02 -9.61
C GLU A 259 18.62 -11.80 -8.75
N LEU A 260 17.59 -11.06 -8.25
CA LEU A 260 17.82 -9.84 -7.50
C LEU A 260 17.95 -10.05 -5.99
N PHE A 261 17.13 -10.91 -5.41
CA PHE A 261 17.11 -11.17 -3.97
C PHE A 261 16.56 -12.55 -3.65
N THR A 262 16.81 -12.99 -2.42
CA THR A 262 16.27 -14.23 -1.88
C THR A 262 16.02 -14.12 -0.38
N PHE A 263 15.28 -15.07 0.17
CA PHE A 263 15.06 -15.24 1.61
C PHE A 263 15.55 -16.62 2.04
N SER A 264 16.07 -16.73 3.26
CA SER A 264 16.52 -17.98 3.85
C SER A 264 15.97 -18.13 5.26
N GLN A 265 15.40 -19.29 5.57
CA GLN A 265 14.95 -19.59 6.93
C GLN A 265 16.12 -19.60 7.94
N ARG A 266 17.33 -19.93 7.49
CA ARG A 266 18.53 -19.91 8.35
C ARG A 266 18.96 -18.50 8.74
N VAL A 267 18.70 -17.51 7.88
CA VAL A 267 18.95 -16.10 8.17
C VAL A 267 17.83 -15.52 9.02
N GLY A 268 16.59 -15.92 8.75
CA GLY A 268 15.38 -15.48 9.46
C GLY A 268 14.31 -14.91 8.52
N GLN A 269 13.09 -14.96 8.98
CA GLN A 269 11.94 -14.45 8.24
C GLN A 269 11.99 -12.92 8.14
N GLY A 270 11.64 -12.36 6.98
CA GLY A 270 11.62 -10.93 6.76
C GLY A 270 13.00 -10.26 6.69
N LEU A 271 14.07 -11.04 6.50
CA LEU A 271 15.44 -10.55 6.33
C LEU A 271 15.91 -10.87 4.90
N PRO A 272 15.79 -9.92 3.95
CA PRO A 272 16.14 -10.14 2.56
C PRO A 272 17.65 -10.25 2.36
N LEU A 273 18.07 -11.19 1.51
CA LEU A 273 19.44 -11.28 1.00
C LEU A 273 19.47 -10.73 -0.42
N TRP A 274 20.18 -9.64 -0.62
CA TRP A 274 20.41 -9.05 -1.93
C TRP A 274 21.49 -9.86 -2.67
N LEU A 275 21.12 -10.39 -3.84
CA LEU A 275 22.05 -11.05 -4.74
C LEU A 275 22.88 -10.01 -5.53
N PRO A 276 23.95 -10.39 -6.22
CA PRO A 276 24.83 -9.43 -6.89
C PRO A 276 24.10 -8.42 -7.79
N LYS A 277 23.12 -8.89 -8.59
CA LYS A 277 22.33 -8.01 -9.47
C LYS A 277 21.40 -7.08 -8.68
N GLY A 278 20.82 -7.58 -7.61
CA GLY A 278 19.99 -6.76 -6.72
C GLY A 278 20.81 -5.74 -5.93
N ALA A 279 22.02 -6.11 -5.50
CA ALA A 279 22.95 -5.17 -4.87
C ALA A 279 23.36 -4.04 -5.84
N ALA A 280 23.65 -4.37 -7.10
CA ALA A 280 23.94 -3.38 -8.13
C ALA A 280 22.75 -2.45 -8.43
N LEU A 281 21.53 -2.98 -8.49
CA LEU A 281 20.30 -2.21 -8.63
C LEU A 281 20.14 -1.22 -7.47
N ARG A 282 20.31 -1.70 -6.25
CA ARG A 282 20.23 -0.92 -5.02
C ARG A 282 21.28 0.20 -4.99
N GLU A 283 22.54 -0.12 -5.29
CA GLU A 283 23.62 0.84 -5.34
C GLU A 283 23.34 1.99 -6.32
N ARG A 284 22.75 1.70 -7.47
CA ARG A 284 22.37 2.72 -8.45
C ARG A 284 21.28 3.64 -7.98
N LEU A 285 20.23 3.10 -7.33
CA LEU A 285 19.19 3.92 -6.69
C LEU A 285 19.80 4.82 -5.60
N GLU A 286 20.68 4.27 -4.77
CA GLU A 286 21.37 5.03 -3.73
C GLU A 286 22.24 6.15 -4.32
N ASN A 287 23.03 5.84 -5.35
CA ASN A 287 23.92 6.82 -5.99
C ASN A 287 23.13 7.91 -6.72
N PHE A 288 22.03 7.55 -7.39
CA PHE A 288 21.11 8.51 -8.00
C PHE A 288 20.61 9.53 -6.97
N LEU A 289 20.06 9.06 -5.85
CA LEU A 289 19.54 9.95 -4.84
C LEU A 289 20.65 10.72 -4.09
N LYS A 290 21.78 10.09 -3.79
CA LYS A 290 22.96 10.78 -3.19
C LYS A 290 23.43 11.95 -4.07
N LYS A 291 23.48 11.75 -5.39
CA LYS A 291 23.85 12.83 -6.34
C LYS A 291 22.83 13.96 -6.31
N LEU A 292 21.55 13.64 -6.34
CA LEU A 292 20.46 14.62 -6.25
C LEU A 292 20.51 15.37 -4.92
N GLN A 293 20.64 14.68 -3.80
CA GLN A 293 20.74 15.27 -2.46
C GLN A 293 21.90 16.24 -2.34
N LYS A 294 23.06 15.88 -2.91
CA LYS A 294 24.25 16.74 -2.92
C LYS A 294 23.98 18.09 -3.60
N SER A 295 23.22 18.12 -4.69
CA SER A 295 22.86 19.38 -5.37
C SER A 295 21.93 20.27 -4.55
N TYR A 296 21.17 19.69 -3.60
CA TYR A 296 20.36 20.41 -2.63
C TYR A 296 21.07 20.71 -1.29
N GLY A 297 22.37 20.43 -1.20
CA GLY A 297 23.20 20.75 -0.02
C GLY A 297 23.01 19.81 1.17
N TYR A 298 22.60 18.56 0.95
CA TYR A 298 22.57 17.56 2.00
C TYR A 298 23.97 17.04 2.33
N LEU A 299 24.20 16.82 3.62
CA LEU A 299 25.44 16.29 4.17
C LEU A 299 25.23 14.80 4.51
N PRO A 300 26.08 13.90 3.98
CA PRO A 300 25.96 12.48 4.28
C PRO A 300 26.41 12.19 5.72
N VAL A 301 25.67 11.33 6.40
CA VAL A 301 26.02 10.78 7.71
C VAL A 301 25.86 9.27 7.71
N ILE A 302 26.47 8.59 8.68
CA ILE A 302 26.33 7.14 8.89
C ILE A 302 26.16 6.93 10.39
N THR A 303 25.10 6.20 10.77
CA THR A 303 24.78 5.92 12.16
C THR A 303 24.83 4.42 12.47
N PRO A 304 25.16 4.03 13.71
CA PRO A 304 25.25 2.62 14.08
C PRO A 304 23.88 1.94 14.04
N HIS A 305 23.86 0.63 13.87
CA HIS A 305 22.64 -0.20 13.83
C HIS A 305 22.00 -0.39 15.19
N ILE A 306 22.76 -0.20 16.27
CA ILE A 306 22.31 -0.31 17.65
C ILE A 306 22.51 1.03 18.37
N GLY A 307 21.68 1.30 19.36
CA GLY A 307 21.83 2.45 20.23
C GLY A 307 21.38 2.10 21.66
N ASN A 308 21.84 2.86 22.62
CA ASN A 308 21.39 2.72 24.02
C ASN A 308 19.88 2.88 24.06
N LYS A 309 19.19 2.05 24.85
CA LYS A 309 17.73 2.05 25.02
C LYS A 309 17.18 3.42 25.39
N ASP A 310 17.90 4.17 26.23
CA ASP A 310 17.47 5.49 26.70
C ASP A 310 17.32 6.52 25.57
N LEU A 311 18.10 6.38 24.48
CA LEU A 311 17.94 7.18 23.29
C LEU A 311 16.52 7.05 22.70
N TYR A 312 15.98 5.84 22.70
CA TYR A 312 14.64 5.55 22.16
C TYR A 312 13.53 5.80 23.17
N VAL A 313 13.83 5.77 24.46
CA VAL A 313 12.92 6.24 25.52
C VAL A 313 12.78 7.76 25.42
N THR A 314 13.89 8.49 25.29
CA THR A 314 13.90 9.96 25.12
C THR A 314 13.09 10.38 23.90
N SER A 315 13.27 9.73 22.76
CA SER A 315 12.51 10.03 21.54
C SER A 315 11.04 9.61 21.59
N GLY A 316 10.63 8.75 22.53
CA GLY A 316 9.27 8.21 22.62
C GLY A 316 9.02 6.96 21.75
N HIS A 317 9.98 6.56 20.91
CA HIS A 317 9.82 5.40 20.04
C HIS A 317 9.65 4.09 20.81
N TYR A 318 10.40 3.92 21.94
CA TYR A 318 10.30 2.71 22.73
C TYR A 318 8.90 2.47 23.29
N ALA A 319 8.23 3.51 23.78
CA ALA A 319 6.87 3.41 24.32
C ALA A 319 5.82 3.12 23.22
N LYS A 320 6.03 3.64 22.01
CA LYS A 320 5.05 3.51 20.92
C LYS A 320 5.24 2.24 20.08
N TYR A 321 6.49 1.82 19.84
CA TYR A 321 6.83 0.66 19.02
C TYR A 321 7.33 -0.54 19.80
N GLY A 322 7.23 -0.54 21.14
CA GLY A 322 7.80 -1.59 21.99
C GLY A 322 7.35 -3.02 21.63
N LYS A 323 6.11 -3.18 21.15
CA LYS A 323 5.59 -4.48 20.68
C LYS A 323 6.15 -4.89 19.31
N ASP A 324 6.48 -3.89 18.47
CA ASP A 324 6.99 -4.07 17.11
C ASP A 324 8.52 -3.85 17.04
N SER A 325 9.19 -3.81 18.18
CA SER A 325 10.65 -3.75 18.28
C SER A 325 11.22 -5.11 18.64
N PHE A 326 12.45 -5.37 18.15
CA PHE A 326 13.23 -6.47 18.69
C PHE A 326 13.46 -6.24 20.20
N GLN A 327 13.51 -7.33 20.97
CA GLN A 327 13.79 -7.24 22.40
C GLN A 327 15.16 -6.58 22.66
N PRO A 328 15.33 -5.87 23.79
CA PRO A 328 16.60 -5.27 24.14
C PRO A 328 17.74 -6.29 24.19
N ILE A 329 18.89 -5.86 23.70
CA ILE A 329 20.15 -6.59 23.76
C ILE A 329 20.77 -6.27 25.12
N HIS A 330 20.91 -7.28 25.97
CA HIS A 330 21.58 -7.18 27.27
C HIS A 330 23.09 -7.36 27.09
N THR A 331 23.87 -6.50 27.74
CA THR A 331 25.33 -6.61 27.76
C THR A 331 25.81 -7.31 29.04
N PRO A 332 27.08 -7.68 29.15
CA PRO A 332 27.63 -8.20 30.41
C PRO A 332 27.59 -7.19 31.58
N GLN A 333 27.40 -5.90 31.30
CA GLN A 333 27.25 -4.87 32.32
C GLN A 333 25.79 -4.82 32.78
N GLU A 334 25.55 -5.03 34.08
CA GLU A 334 24.20 -5.01 34.64
C GLU A 334 23.51 -3.65 34.43
N GLY A 335 22.28 -3.70 33.93
CA GLY A 335 21.45 -2.51 33.65
C GLY A 335 21.75 -1.82 32.31
N GLU A 336 22.74 -2.28 31.55
CA GLU A 336 23.03 -1.73 30.23
C GLU A 336 22.26 -2.47 29.14
N GLU A 337 21.39 -1.76 28.43
CA GLU A 337 20.54 -2.30 27.36
C GLU A 337 20.69 -1.51 26.06
N TYR A 338 20.81 -2.23 24.96
CA TYR A 338 20.82 -1.65 23.61
C TYR A 338 19.61 -2.15 22.82
N LEU A 339 19.19 -1.38 21.82
CA LEU A 339 18.17 -1.75 20.86
C LEU A 339 18.74 -1.73 19.44
N LEU A 340 18.28 -2.65 18.59
CA LEU A 340 18.33 -2.45 17.15
C LEU A 340 17.47 -1.23 16.82
N LYS A 341 18.03 -0.25 16.10
CA LYS A 341 17.34 1.02 15.83
C LYS A 341 16.06 0.82 15.03
N PRO A 342 14.89 1.21 15.53
CA PRO A 342 13.64 1.18 14.78
C PRO A 342 13.48 2.38 13.85
N MET A 343 14.27 3.45 14.08
CA MET A 343 14.26 4.73 13.35
C MET A 343 15.66 5.37 13.41
N ASN A 344 15.97 6.25 12.43
CA ASN A 344 17.25 6.95 12.36
C ASN A 344 17.24 8.32 13.06
N CYS A 345 16.06 8.94 13.21
CA CYS A 345 15.91 10.30 13.72
C CYS A 345 16.58 10.57 15.08
N PRO A 346 16.56 9.68 16.09
CA PRO A 346 17.22 9.94 17.36
C PRO A 346 18.75 10.14 17.21
N HIS A 347 19.37 9.36 16.33
CA HIS A 347 20.80 9.49 16.05
C HIS A 347 21.14 10.82 15.36
N HIS A 348 20.29 11.30 14.45
CA HIS A 348 20.49 12.60 13.79
C HIS A 348 20.32 13.77 14.77
N CYS A 349 19.42 13.64 15.76
CA CYS A 349 19.32 14.59 16.86
C CYS A 349 20.64 14.68 17.65
N GLU A 350 21.27 13.55 17.96
CA GLU A 350 22.57 13.52 18.65
C GLU A 350 23.70 14.09 17.78
N ILE A 351 23.68 13.87 16.45
CA ILE A 351 24.62 14.53 15.53
C ILE A 351 24.43 16.06 15.54
N PHE A 352 23.18 16.53 15.53
CA PHE A 352 22.90 17.96 15.64
C PHE A 352 23.47 18.53 16.96
N ARG A 353 23.24 17.83 18.08
CA ARG A 353 23.64 18.22 19.44
C ARG A 353 25.14 18.11 19.70
N SER A 354 25.88 17.40 18.85
CA SER A 354 27.32 17.12 19.04
C SER A 354 28.22 18.37 19.15
N LYS A 355 27.75 19.55 18.72
CA LYS A 355 28.43 20.84 18.86
C LYS A 355 27.42 21.99 18.98
N PRO A 356 27.80 23.14 19.54
CA PRO A 356 26.98 24.34 19.48
C PRO A 356 26.66 24.73 18.04
N ARG A 357 25.44 25.18 17.78
CA ARG A 357 24.97 25.57 16.45
C ARG A 357 24.66 27.07 16.39
N SER A 358 24.94 27.69 15.26
CA SER A 358 24.54 29.06 14.95
C SER A 358 23.40 29.08 13.92
N TYR A 359 22.57 30.11 13.97
CA TYR A 359 21.53 30.33 12.95
C TYR A 359 22.08 30.37 11.52
N LYS A 360 23.36 30.70 11.34
CA LYS A 360 24.05 30.71 10.03
C LYS A 360 24.32 29.32 9.47
N GLU A 361 24.31 28.28 10.31
CA GLU A 361 24.48 26.88 9.90
C GLU A 361 23.17 26.23 9.50
N LEU A 362 22.03 26.93 9.69
CA LEU A 362 20.71 26.43 9.36
C LEU A 362 20.22 26.99 8.01
N PRO A 363 19.57 26.18 7.17
CA PRO A 363 19.12 24.80 7.45
C PRO A 363 20.27 23.80 7.39
N LEU A 364 20.36 22.91 8.39
CA LEU A 364 21.26 21.76 8.38
C LEU A 364 20.52 20.53 7.87
N ARG A 365 20.99 19.92 6.77
CA ARG A 365 20.35 18.79 6.12
C ARG A 365 21.26 17.57 6.23
N LEU A 366 20.88 16.60 7.09
CA LEU A 366 21.61 15.35 7.29
C LEU A 366 20.88 14.22 6.54
N ALA A 367 21.61 13.39 5.79
CA ALA A 367 21.01 12.30 5.03
C ALA A 367 21.83 11.01 5.13
N GLU A 368 21.15 9.89 5.25
CA GLU A 368 21.76 8.56 5.16
C GLU A 368 20.82 7.54 4.48
N PHE A 369 21.39 6.48 3.92
CA PHE A 369 20.68 5.25 3.69
C PHE A 369 20.80 4.40 4.95
N GLY A 370 19.87 4.62 5.88
CA GLY A 370 19.91 4.06 7.22
C GLY A 370 19.08 2.80 7.33
N THR A 371 19.71 1.67 7.69
CA THR A 371 18.99 0.42 7.92
C THR A 371 18.34 0.44 9.30
N VAL A 372 17.04 0.16 9.34
CA VAL A 372 16.23 0.08 10.56
C VAL A 372 15.58 -1.30 10.70
N TYR A 373 15.15 -1.62 11.91
CA TYR A 373 14.69 -2.95 12.29
C TYR A 373 13.35 -2.89 13.00
N ARG A 374 12.36 -3.66 12.54
CA ARG A 374 11.05 -3.77 13.18
C ARG A 374 10.63 -5.22 13.24
N TYR A 375 10.12 -5.65 14.38
CA TYR A 375 9.65 -7.02 14.56
C TYR A 375 8.22 -7.16 14.04
N GLU A 376 8.09 -7.13 12.71
CA GLU A 376 6.80 -7.38 12.05
C GLU A 376 6.35 -8.82 12.32
N GLN A 377 5.06 -9.02 12.56
CA GLN A 377 4.50 -10.34 12.81
C GLN A 377 4.63 -11.25 11.57
N SER A 378 4.83 -12.56 11.79
CA SER A 378 5.10 -13.49 10.69
C SER A 378 4.00 -13.51 9.61
N GLY A 379 2.74 -13.34 10.00
CA GLY A 379 1.59 -13.30 9.09
C GLY A 379 1.51 -12.03 8.23
N GLU A 380 2.25 -10.99 8.58
CA GLU A 380 2.27 -9.71 7.86
C GLU A 380 3.40 -9.59 6.85
N LEU A 381 4.40 -10.48 6.93
CA LEU A 381 5.57 -10.44 6.05
C LEU A 381 5.17 -10.78 4.61
N HIS A 382 5.60 -9.93 3.66
CA HIS A 382 5.27 -10.11 2.26
C HIS A 382 6.40 -9.65 1.33
N GLY A 383 7.22 -10.59 0.87
CA GLY A 383 8.35 -10.32 -0.03
C GLY A 383 9.21 -9.14 0.47
N LEU A 384 9.51 -8.19 -0.42
CA LEU A 384 10.22 -6.96 -0.06
C LEU A 384 9.28 -5.83 0.43
N THR A 385 7.96 -5.96 0.29
CA THR A 385 7.03 -4.89 0.67
C THR A 385 6.85 -4.77 2.19
N ARG A 386 7.02 -5.88 2.93
CA ARG A 386 6.96 -5.88 4.39
C ARG A 386 8.00 -6.85 4.97
N VAL A 387 9.03 -6.28 5.55
CA VAL A 387 10.25 -6.95 6.01
C VAL A 387 10.62 -6.51 7.43
N ARG A 388 11.50 -7.27 8.10
CA ARG A 388 11.99 -6.95 9.45
C ARG A 388 13.26 -6.10 9.47
N SER A 389 13.99 -6.05 8.37
CA SER A 389 15.16 -5.19 8.17
C SER A 389 15.01 -4.49 6.85
N PHE A 390 15.02 -3.17 6.85
CA PHE A 390 14.90 -2.36 5.64
C PHE A 390 15.70 -1.08 5.74
N THR A 391 16.08 -0.55 4.58
CA THR A 391 16.89 0.65 4.47
C THR A 391 16.03 1.82 4.03
N GLN A 392 16.03 2.89 4.82
CA GLN A 392 15.36 4.13 4.48
C GLN A 392 16.38 5.10 3.85
N ASP A 393 15.94 5.80 2.80
CA ASP A 393 16.64 6.96 2.25
C ASP A 393 16.33 8.20 3.10
N ASP A 394 16.70 8.10 4.35
CA ASP A 394 16.25 8.96 5.43
C ASP A 394 17.07 10.24 5.51
N ALA A 395 16.39 11.35 5.69
CA ALA A 395 17.07 12.60 5.98
C ALA A 395 16.27 13.46 6.95
N HIS A 396 17.02 14.21 7.74
CA HIS A 396 16.50 15.11 8.74
C HIS A 396 17.06 16.51 8.52
N LEU A 397 16.16 17.47 8.32
CA LEU A 397 16.49 18.87 8.15
C LEU A 397 16.18 19.59 9.44
N PHE A 398 17.15 20.33 9.95
CA PHE A 398 16.97 21.20 11.10
C PHE A 398 16.97 22.63 10.58
N CYS A 399 15.86 23.34 10.74
CA CYS A 399 15.67 24.67 10.17
C CYS A 399 15.07 25.65 11.18
N ARG A 400 15.18 26.93 10.87
CA ARG A 400 14.49 27.99 11.60
C ARG A 400 13.03 28.06 11.15
N PRO A 401 12.12 28.66 11.95
CA PRO A 401 10.71 28.83 11.57
C PRO A 401 10.50 29.54 10.22
N ASP A 402 11.31 30.55 9.91
CA ASP A 402 11.26 31.30 8.66
C ASP A 402 11.72 30.50 7.42
N GLN A 403 12.44 29.40 7.62
CA GLN A 403 12.93 28.52 6.54
C GLN A 403 12.01 27.32 6.28
N LEU A 404 11.06 27.01 7.18
CA LEU A 404 10.28 25.77 7.14
C LEU A 404 9.58 25.55 5.79
N LYS A 405 8.84 26.54 5.31
CA LYS A 405 8.07 26.43 4.08
C LYS A 405 8.95 26.20 2.86
N GLU A 406 10.04 26.97 2.73
CA GLU A 406 10.99 26.85 1.62
C GLU A 406 11.65 25.46 1.60
N GLU A 407 12.08 24.97 2.77
CA GLU A 407 12.71 23.66 2.88
C GLU A 407 11.72 22.53 2.58
N PHE A 408 10.48 22.66 3.04
CA PHE A 408 9.43 21.68 2.76
C PHE A 408 9.13 21.61 1.24
N CYS A 409 9.03 22.74 0.56
CA CYS A 409 8.86 22.82 -0.89
C CYS A 409 10.01 22.18 -1.66
N LYS A 410 11.27 22.37 -1.23
CA LYS A 410 12.44 21.71 -1.84
C LYS A 410 12.39 20.19 -1.70
N VAL A 411 11.87 19.69 -0.58
CA VAL A 411 11.69 18.24 -0.39
C VAL A 411 10.63 17.70 -1.34
N ILE A 412 9.52 18.42 -1.53
CA ILE A 412 8.52 18.05 -2.54
C ILE A 412 9.16 17.97 -3.92
N ASP A 413 9.98 18.93 -4.32
CA ASP A 413 10.65 18.93 -5.63
C ASP A 413 11.56 17.70 -5.81
N ILE A 414 12.28 17.29 -4.77
CA ILE A 414 13.11 16.06 -4.79
C ILE A 414 12.23 14.83 -5.04
N ILE A 415 11.10 14.68 -4.33
CA ILE A 415 10.19 13.54 -4.48
C ILE A 415 9.59 13.51 -5.89
N LEU A 416 9.13 14.65 -6.40
CA LEU A 416 8.54 14.74 -7.74
C LEU A 416 9.57 14.43 -8.82
N TYR A 417 10.82 14.85 -8.66
CA TYR A 417 11.90 14.50 -9.58
C TYR A 417 12.18 12.99 -9.59
N VAL A 418 12.21 12.36 -8.41
CA VAL A 418 12.36 10.89 -8.28
C VAL A 418 11.22 10.18 -9.03
N PHE A 419 9.98 10.59 -8.82
CA PHE A 419 8.81 9.97 -9.48
C PHE A 419 8.84 10.15 -10.99
N LYS A 420 9.16 11.36 -11.47
CA LYS A 420 9.33 11.64 -12.90
C LYS A 420 10.38 10.72 -13.53
N THR A 421 11.57 10.61 -12.93
CA THR A 421 12.69 9.81 -13.45
C THR A 421 12.38 8.31 -13.52
N LEU A 422 11.48 7.82 -12.66
CA LEU A 422 11.08 6.41 -12.57
C LEU A 422 9.70 6.13 -13.18
N ASN A 423 9.14 7.11 -13.90
CA ASN A 423 7.86 7.03 -14.61
C ASN A 423 6.64 6.73 -13.71
N PHE A 424 6.67 7.19 -12.46
CA PHE A 424 5.48 7.21 -11.61
C PHE A 424 4.67 8.48 -11.90
N SER A 425 3.76 8.40 -12.89
CA SER A 425 2.98 9.55 -13.36
C SER A 425 1.68 9.78 -12.56
N GLU A 426 1.13 8.73 -11.94
CA GLU A 426 -0.12 8.81 -11.19
C GLU A 426 0.14 8.73 -9.69
N TYR A 427 -0.03 9.85 -9.00
CA TYR A 427 0.06 9.92 -7.54
C TYR A 427 -0.96 10.90 -6.97
N VAL A 428 -1.27 10.71 -5.70
CA VAL A 428 -2.08 11.62 -4.87
C VAL A 428 -1.27 11.96 -3.64
N ALA A 429 -1.22 13.23 -3.28
CA ALA A 429 -0.58 13.70 -2.06
C ALA A 429 -1.58 13.64 -0.90
N GLN A 430 -1.38 12.72 0.03
CA GLN A 430 -2.23 12.56 1.20
C GLN A 430 -1.70 13.40 2.35
N VAL A 431 -2.48 14.38 2.78
CA VAL A 431 -2.22 15.18 3.98
C VAL A 431 -2.77 14.40 5.18
N SER A 432 -1.88 13.77 5.92
CA SER A 432 -2.21 12.93 7.06
C SER A 432 -2.16 13.75 8.35
N LEU A 433 -3.33 14.06 8.90
CA LEU A 433 -3.52 14.88 10.08
C LEU A 433 -3.78 14.02 11.33
N ARG A 434 -3.66 14.62 12.52
CA ARG A 434 -4.00 13.94 13.76
C ARG A 434 -5.49 13.63 13.86
N ASP A 435 -5.83 12.59 14.62
CA ASP A 435 -7.20 12.25 14.95
C ASP A 435 -7.75 13.27 15.97
N PRO A 436 -8.76 14.07 15.62
CA PRO A 436 -9.34 15.05 16.54
C PRO A 436 -10.03 14.41 17.75
N ASP A 437 -10.52 13.17 17.59
CA ASP A 437 -11.28 12.45 18.61
C ASP A 437 -10.38 11.62 19.54
N ASN A 438 -9.11 11.37 19.16
CA ASN A 438 -8.17 10.56 19.94
C ASN A 438 -6.78 11.19 20.03
N LYS A 439 -6.71 12.33 20.70
CA LYS A 439 -5.47 13.08 20.88
C LYS A 439 -4.40 12.36 21.73
N SER A 440 -4.79 11.35 22.51
CA SER A 440 -3.85 10.57 23.36
C SER A 440 -2.83 9.75 22.58
N LYS A 441 -3.08 9.52 21.28
CA LYS A 441 -2.11 8.86 20.38
C LYS A 441 -0.87 9.72 20.11
N TYR A 442 -0.95 11.03 20.31
CA TYR A 442 0.04 12.01 19.83
C TYR A 442 0.77 12.69 20.97
N ILE A 443 2.00 13.10 20.74
CA ILE A 443 2.81 13.88 21.68
C ILE A 443 2.87 15.35 21.26
N GLY A 444 3.19 16.25 22.19
CA GLY A 444 3.34 17.68 21.94
C GLY A 444 2.08 18.49 22.23
N THR A 445 2.15 19.79 21.95
CA THR A 445 1.09 20.76 22.24
C THR A 445 0.17 20.96 21.04
N ASP A 446 -1.09 21.34 21.29
CA ASP A 446 -2.04 21.69 20.22
C ASP A 446 -1.53 22.83 19.32
N GLU A 447 -0.77 23.78 19.90
CA GLU A 447 -0.17 24.91 19.15
C GLU A 447 0.87 24.41 18.13
N ASN A 448 1.77 23.50 18.55
CA ASN A 448 2.77 22.92 17.66
C ASN A 448 2.12 22.12 16.53
N TRP A 449 1.08 21.36 16.84
CA TRP A 449 0.32 20.62 15.85
C TRP A 449 -0.35 21.53 14.83
N ALA A 450 -1.03 22.61 15.29
CA ALA A 450 -1.68 23.55 14.38
C ALA A 450 -0.69 24.23 13.43
N LYS A 451 0.50 24.61 13.93
CA LYS A 451 1.58 25.19 13.09
C LYS A 451 2.10 24.20 12.05
N ALA A 452 2.33 22.94 12.46
CA ALA A 452 2.82 21.91 11.57
C ALA A 452 1.80 21.54 10.48
N GLU A 453 0.53 21.38 10.86
CA GLU A 453 -0.56 21.06 9.94
C GLU A 453 -0.74 22.19 8.90
N ALA A 454 -0.75 23.46 9.34
CA ALA A 454 -0.85 24.61 8.45
C ALA A 454 0.33 24.67 7.45
N ALA A 455 1.55 24.45 7.92
CA ALA A 455 2.73 24.49 7.06
C ALA A 455 2.70 23.44 5.94
N ILE A 456 2.22 22.22 6.22
CA ILE A 456 2.09 21.15 5.22
C ILE A 456 1.01 21.51 4.19
N ILE A 457 -0.15 21.99 4.64
CA ILE A 457 -1.26 22.37 3.75
C ILE A 457 -0.82 23.49 2.81
N GLU A 458 -0.24 24.57 3.35
CA GLU A 458 0.24 25.72 2.56
C GLU A 458 1.30 25.31 1.53
N ALA A 459 2.24 24.44 1.89
CA ALA A 459 3.27 23.98 0.96
C ALA A 459 2.69 23.10 -0.15
N ALA A 460 1.73 22.23 0.17
CA ALA A 460 1.04 21.39 -0.81
C ALA A 460 0.23 22.22 -1.81
N GLU A 461 -0.46 23.27 -1.34
CA GLU A 461 -1.19 24.21 -2.17
C GLU A 461 -0.26 25.01 -3.09
N GLU A 462 0.86 25.53 -2.55
CA GLU A 462 1.85 26.28 -3.34
C GLU A 462 2.45 25.44 -4.47
N LYS A 463 2.64 24.15 -4.24
CA LYS A 463 3.13 23.22 -5.26
C LYS A 463 2.03 22.69 -6.20
N GLY A 464 0.78 23.10 -6.01
CA GLY A 464 -0.36 22.68 -6.83
C GLY A 464 -0.60 21.18 -6.81
N LEU A 465 -0.34 20.53 -5.68
CA LEU A 465 -0.51 19.08 -5.55
C LEU A 465 -1.98 18.70 -5.53
N ASN A 466 -2.33 17.58 -6.17
CA ASN A 466 -3.63 16.94 -5.99
C ASN A 466 -3.67 16.28 -4.62
N THR A 467 -4.34 16.93 -3.64
CA THR A 467 -4.34 16.52 -2.24
C THR A 467 -5.64 15.86 -1.81
N VAL A 468 -5.52 14.91 -0.87
CA VAL A 468 -6.62 14.39 -0.05
C VAL A 468 -6.22 14.53 1.42
N VAL A 469 -7.18 14.81 2.28
CA VAL A 469 -6.93 14.94 3.73
C VAL A 469 -7.46 13.69 4.43
N GLU A 470 -6.59 13.06 5.24
CA GLU A 470 -6.92 11.89 6.05
C GLU A 470 -6.61 12.15 7.52
N TYR A 471 -7.62 11.98 8.38
CA TYR A 471 -7.46 12.14 9.82
C TYR A 471 -7.10 10.81 10.49
N GLY A 472 -6.24 10.87 11.52
CA GLY A 472 -5.81 9.69 12.26
C GLY A 472 -4.56 9.00 11.72
N GLU A 473 -4.10 9.39 10.53
CA GLU A 473 -2.95 8.81 9.83
C GLU A 473 -1.61 9.54 10.08
N ALA A 474 -1.62 10.62 10.88
CA ALA A 474 -0.40 11.33 11.27
C ALA A 474 0.54 10.44 12.09
N ALA A 475 1.85 10.72 12.03
CA ALA A 475 2.81 10.14 12.97
C ALA A 475 2.52 10.62 14.40
N PHE A 476 2.94 9.86 15.41
CA PHE A 476 2.66 10.22 16.80
C PHE A 476 3.32 11.55 17.22
N TYR A 477 4.32 12.02 16.48
CA TYR A 477 5.10 13.24 16.74
C TYR A 477 4.81 14.40 15.78
N GLY A 478 4.09 14.17 14.69
CA GLY A 478 3.79 15.23 13.72
C GLY A 478 2.94 14.80 12.52
N PRO A 479 2.33 15.77 11.82
CA PRO A 479 1.58 15.52 10.61
C PRO A 479 2.50 15.14 9.44
N LYS A 480 1.93 14.48 8.40
CA LYS A 480 2.65 13.97 7.25
C LYS A 480 2.03 14.41 5.93
N LEU A 481 2.87 14.54 4.92
CA LEU A 481 2.49 14.53 3.51
C LEU A 481 3.01 13.22 2.90
N ASP A 482 2.10 12.30 2.63
CA ASP A 482 2.40 11.00 2.03
C ASP A 482 2.08 11.01 0.54
N PHE A 483 2.97 10.47 -0.28
CA PHE A 483 2.73 10.33 -1.72
C PHE A 483 2.23 8.92 -2.02
N MET A 484 0.93 8.84 -2.32
CA MET A 484 0.26 7.61 -2.70
C MET A 484 0.36 7.41 -4.20
N VAL A 485 1.26 6.54 -4.63
CA VAL A 485 1.52 6.26 -6.05
C VAL A 485 0.64 5.10 -6.51
N LYS A 486 0.12 5.19 -7.74
CA LYS A 486 -0.53 4.06 -8.39
C LYS A 486 0.47 3.34 -9.29
N ASP A 487 0.53 2.03 -9.15
CA ASP A 487 1.30 1.20 -10.07
C ASP A 487 0.56 0.98 -11.41
N ALA A 488 1.23 0.31 -12.36
CA ALA A 488 0.71 0.08 -13.70
C ALA A 488 -0.62 -0.72 -13.77
N ILE A 489 -1.06 -1.31 -12.66
CA ILE A 489 -2.33 -2.02 -12.54
C ILE A 489 -3.31 -1.36 -11.56
N GLY A 490 -3.02 -0.10 -11.16
CA GLY A 490 -3.91 0.74 -10.36
C GLY A 490 -3.87 0.52 -8.85
N ARG A 491 -2.96 -0.32 -8.30
CA ARG A 491 -2.80 -0.48 -6.86
C ARG A 491 -2.11 0.74 -6.26
N LYS A 492 -2.58 1.18 -5.10
CA LYS A 492 -2.02 2.32 -4.37
C LYS A 492 -0.88 1.88 -3.45
N TRP A 493 0.22 2.60 -3.49
CA TRP A 493 1.39 2.38 -2.65
C TRP A 493 1.85 3.68 -2.01
N GLN A 494 2.02 3.70 -0.70
CA GLN A 494 2.70 4.80 -0.02
C GLN A 494 4.20 4.66 -0.24
N LEU A 495 4.80 5.62 -0.93
CA LEU A 495 6.23 5.71 -1.18
C LEU A 495 6.83 6.92 -0.44
N GLY A 496 6.94 8.07 -1.09
CA GLY A 496 7.54 9.26 -0.49
C GLY A 496 6.75 9.80 0.71
N THR A 497 7.45 10.23 1.74
CA THR A 497 6.87 10.84 2.95
C THR A 497 7.69 12.05 3.39
N ILE A 498 6.99 13.11 3.81
CA ILE A 498 7.56 14.30 4.46
C ILE A 498 6.78 14.55 5.74
N GLN A 499 7.48 14.84 6.84
CA GLN A 499 6.86 15.09 8.15
C GLN A 499 7.46 16.33 8.80
N VAL A 500 6.64 17.13 9.46
CA VAL A 500 7.07 18.28 10.26
C VAL A 500 7.02 17.90 11.73
N ASP A 501 8.10 18.13 12.44
CA ASP A 501 8.27 17.71 13.82
C ASP A 501 8.83 18.85 14.68
N TYR A 502 8.02 19.27 15.65
CA TYR A 502 8.40 20.20 16.72
C TYR A 502 8.78 19.46 18.01
N ASN A 503 8.46 18.17 18.12
CA ASN A 503 8.50 17.41 19.36
C ASN A 503 9.86 16.78 19.64
N LEU A 504 10.51 16.16 18.64
CA LEU A 504 11.85 15.60 18.84
C LEU A 504 12.87 16.67 19.17
N PRO A 505 12.92 17.84 18.49
CA PRO A 505 13.81 18.93 18.91
C PRO A 505 13.62 19.36 20.37
N GLU A 506 12.39 19.35 20.87
CA GLU A 506 12.09 19.67 22.26
C GLU A 506 12.58 18.56 23.21
N ARG A 507 12.26 17.30 22.92
CA ARG A 507 12.63 16.14 23.77
C ARG A 507 14.14 15.90 23.85
N PHE A 508 14.89 16.23 22.77
CA PHE A 508 16.34 16.18 22.74
C PHE A 508 17.00 17.48 23.15
N GLU A 509 16.22 18.49 23.58
CA GLU A 509 16.71 19.81 24.00
C GLU A 509 17.64 20.45 22.97
N LEU A 510 17.31 20.30 21.65
CA LEU A 510 18.13 20.85 20.58
C LEU A 510 18.04 22.38 20.57
N GLU A 511 19.19 23.06 20.44
CA GLU A 511 19.28 24.52 20.47
C GLU A 511 20.25 25.06 19.42
N TYR A 512 19.95 26.23 18.90
CA TYR A 512 20.90 27.04 18.13
C TYR A 512 20.91 28.47 18.66
N ILE A 513 22.02 29.19 18.44
CA ILE A 513 22.11 30.60 18.78
C ILE A 513 21.62 31.44 17.63
N GLY A 514 20.57 32.24 17.87
CA GLY A 514 19.97 33.17 16.93
C GLY A 514 20.83 34.41 16.62
N SER A 515 20.36 35.23 15.69
CA SER A 515 20.96 36.52 15.38
C SER A 515 20.86 37.53 16.53
N ASP A 516 19.94 37.31 17.46
CA ASP A 516 19.70 38.05 18.71
C ASP A 516 20.61 37.57 19.87
N ASN A 517 21.51 36.64 19.59
CA ASN A 517 22.39 36.03 20.57
C ASN A 517 21.64 35.21 21.66
N GLN A 518 20.39 34.83 21.41
CA GLN A 518 19.61 34.00 22.30
C GLN A 518 19.53 32.56 21.78
N LYS A 519 19.19 31.64 22.68
CA LYS A 519 18.94 30.23 22.34
C LYS A 519 17.55 30.06 21.74
N HIS A 520 17.50 29.40 20.62
CA HIS A 520 16.27 29.05 19.92
C HIS A 520 16.20 27.57 19.62
N ARG A 521 14.98 27.04 19.49
CA ARG A 521 14.74 25.63 19.13
C ARG A 521 14.54 25.49 17.62
N PRO A 522 15.25 24.57 16.95
CA PRO A 522 15.02 24.30 15.54
C PRO A 522 13.70 23.55 15.34
N ILE A 523 13.16 23.62 14.13
CA ILE A 523 12.10 22.73 13.64
C ILE A 523 12.79 21.61 12.86
N MET A 524 12.25 20.40 12.96
CA MET A 524 12.78 19.25 12.24
C MET A 524 11.81 18.83 11.12
N ILE A 525 12.36 18.54 9.94
CA ILE A 525 11.64 17.93 8.83
C ILE A 525 12.25 16.55 8.61
N HIS A 526 11.42 15.51 8.65
CA HIS A 526 11.79 14.17 8.24
C HIS A 526 11.36 13.95 6.80
N ARG A 527 12.19 13.30 6.00
CA ARG A 527 11.81 12.95 4.64
C ARG A 527 12.47 11.67 4.14
N ALA A 528 11.73 10.90 3.35
CA ALA A 528 12.19 9.72 2.67
C ALA A 528 11.49 9.62 1.30
N PRO A 529 12.13 10.05 0.17
CA PRO A 529 11.58 9.98 -1.17
C PRO A 529 11.21 8.58 -1.64
N PHE A 530 12.06 7.59 -1.39
CA PHE A 530 11.74 6.18 -1.66
C PHE A 530 10.92 5.54 -0.52
N GLY A 531 11.10 6.02 0.71
CA GLY A 531 10.60 5.41 1.92
C GLY A 531 11.49 4.22 2.36
N SER A 532 11.01 2.99 2.23
CA SER A 532 11.83 1.78 2.33
C SER A 532 12.36 1.41 0.96
N LEU A 533 13.67 1.27 0.81
CA LEU A 533 14.31 0.89 -0.45
C LEU A 533 13.84 -0.50 -0.91
N GLU A 534 13.62 -1.42 0.02
CA GLU A 534 13.07 -2.76 -0.24
C GLU A 534 11.67 -2.67 -0.84
N ARG A 535 10.76 -1.93 -0.19
CA ARG A 535 9.39 -1.72 -0.70
C ARG A 535 9.41 -0.97 -2.03
N PHE A 536 10.26 0.03 -2.16
CA PHE A 536 10.38 0.80 -3.39
C PHE A 536 10.80 -0.07 -4.57
N VAL A 537 11.81 -0.95 -4.39
CA VAL A 537 12.23 -1.91 -5.42
C VAL A 537 11.10 -2.89 -5.76
N ALA A 538 10.36 -3.38 -4.75
CA ALA A 538 9.21 -4.24 -5.01
C ALA A 538 8.17 -3.55 -5.89
N VAL A 539 7.77 -2.33 -5.52
CA VAL A 539 6.78 -1.54 -6.28
C VAL A 539 7.29 -1.20 -7.68
N LEU A 540 8.57 -0.84 -7.82
CA LEU A 540 9.19 -0.56 -9.11
C LEU A 540 9.20 -1.80 -10.03
N LEU A 541 9.53 -2.98 -9.50
CA LEU A 541 9.49 -4.24 -10.26
C LEU A 541 8.06 -4.57 -10.73
N GLU A 542 7.07 -4.39 -9.87
CA GLU A 542 5.67 -4.63 -10.21
C GLU A 542 5.12 -3.59 -11.20
N HIS A 543 5.49 -2.32 -11.03
CA HIS A 543 5.13 -1.22 -11.93
C HIS A 543 5.67 -1.44 -13.34
N THR A 544 6.95 -1.75 -13.45
CA THR A 544 7.64 -1.95 -14.75
C THR A 544 7.47 -3.35 -15.34
N GLY A 545 6.93 -4.32 -14.56
CA GLY A 545 6.94 -5.73 -14.93
C GLY A 545 8.36 -6.29 -15.04
N GLY A 546 9.32 -5.69 -14.34
CA GLY A 546 10.75 -6.03 -14.37
C GLY A 546 11.52 -5.46 -15.58
N LYS A 547 10.88 -4.64 -16.43
CA LYS A 547 11.54 -3.88 -17.49
C LYS A 547 12.00 -2.54 -16.92
N LEU A 548 13.11 -2.56 -16.23
CA LEU A 548 13.67 -1.39 -15.58
C LEU A 548 14.16 -0.34 -16.59
N PRO A 549 14.20 0.96 -16.24
CA PRO A 549 14.93 1.97 -17.00
C PRO A 549 16.37 1.54 -17.25
N LEU A 550 16.90 1.91 -18.42
CA LEU A 550 18.22 1.43 -18.87
C LEU A 550 19.34 1.75 -17.86
N TRP A 551 19.34 2.97 -17.29
CA TRP A 551 20.34 3.39 -16.31
C TRP A 551 20.33 2.53 -15.02
N LEU A 552 19.17 1.93 -14.72
CA LEU A 552 18.95 1.17 -13.49
C LEU A 552 19.10 -0.35 -13.70
N THR A 553 18.98 -0.83 -14.93
CA THR A 553 19.02 -2.26 -15.26
C THR A 553 20.38 -2.88 -14.88
N PRO A 554 20.43 -3.98 -14.10
CA PRO A 554 21.70 -4.60 -13.70
C PRO A 554 22.53 -5.12 -14.87
N ASP A 555 21.91 -5.80 -15.82
CA ASP A 555 22.52 -6.32 -17.05
C ASP A 555 21.98 -5.50 -18.23
N GLN A 556 22.76 -4.56 -18.75
CA GLN A 556 22.29 -3.67 -19.85
C GLN A 556 22.50 -4.30 -21.22
N VAL A 557 23.59 -5.03 -21.39
CA VAL A 557 23.99 -5.62 -22.65
C VAL A 557 24.41 -7.08 -22.46
N ASN A 558 23.85 -7.96 -23.25
CA ASN A 558 24.36 -9.34 -23.37
C ASN A 558 25.01 -9.52 -24.74
N ILE A 559 26.28 -9.92 -24.77
CA ILE A 559 27.06 -10.16 -25.99
C ILE A 559 27.07 -11.66 -26.27
N VAL A 560 26.65 -12.03 -27.46
CA VAL A 560 26.54 -13.42 -27.87
C VAL A 560 27.44 -13.67 -29.07
N PRO A 561 28.62 -14.28 -28.87
CA PRO A 561 29.45 -14.75 -29.98
C PRO A 561 28.74 -15.91 -30.70
N VAL A 562 28.71 -15.87 -32.05
CA VAL A 562 28.06 -16.93 -32.84
C VAL A 562 28.78 -18.27 -32.69
N SER A 563 30.09 -18.25 -32.48
CA SER A 563 30.92 -19.41 -32.16
C SER A 563 32.14 -19.02 -31.31
N GLU A 564 32.83 -19.98 -30.72
CA GLU A 564 34.04 -19.80 -29.92
C GLU A 564 35.14 -18.99 -30.64
N LYS A 565 35.17 -19.03 -31.97
CA LYS A 565 36.13 -18.26 -32.79
C LYS A 565 36.04 -16.74 -32.59
N TYR A 566 34.88 -16.26 -32.12
CA TYR A 566 34.60 -14.81 -32.00
C TYR A 566 34.60 -14.34 -30.53
N GLU A 567 34.95 -15.22 -29.60
CA GLU A 567 34.96 -14.88 -28.16
C GLU A 567 35.99 -13.80 -27.80
N GLU A 568 37.16 -13.81 -28.45
CA GLU A 568 38.16 -12.75 -28.21
C GLU A 568 37.64 -11.37 -28.66
N TYR A 569 36.90 -11.32 -29.77
CA TYR A 569 36.27 -10.09 -30.20
C TYR A 569 35.11 -9.68 -29.29
N ALA A 570 34.27 -10.63 -28.88
CA ALA A 570 33.22 -10.39 -27.90
C ALA A 570 33.77 -9.82 -26.59
N LYS A 571 34.94 -10.34 -26.14
CA LYS A 571 35.64 -9.84 -24.94
C LYS A 571 36.10 -8.40 -25.10
N LYS A 572 36.70 -8.03 -26.26
CA LYS A 572 37.10 -6.64 -26.53
C LYS A 572 35.91 -5.69 -26.49
N VAL A 573 34.78 -6.08 -27.08
CA VAL A 573 33.53 -5.29 -27.05
C VAL A 573 33.01 -5.18 -25.62
N CYS A 574 33.00 -6.27 -24.87
CA CYS A 574 32.57 -6.31 -23.48
C CYS A 574 33.43 -5.38 -22.59
N ASP A 575 34.75 -5.44 -22.74
CA ASP A 575 35.69 -4.61 -21.99
C ASP A 575 35.50 -3.11 -22.33
N LEU A 576 35.27 -2.78 -23.61
CA LEU A 576 34.98 -1.42 -24.04
C LEU A 576 33.70 -0.87 -23.37
N LEU A 577 32.62 -1.65 -23.39
CA LEU A 577 31.35 -1.26 -22.75
C LEU A 577 31.50 -1.09 -21.25
N ASN A 578 32.11 -2.05 -20.56
CA ASN A 578 32.31 -1.99 -19.10
C ASN A 578 33.25 -0.83 -18.70
N ASN A 579 34.28 -0.52 -19.47
CA ASN A 579 35.14 0.65 -19.27
C ASN A 579 34.39 1.98 -19.49
N SER A 580 33.27 1.94 -20.21
CA SER A 580 32.38 3.09 -20.43
C SER A 580 31.19 3.15 -19.46
N ASP A 581 31.25 2.43 -18.34
CA ASP A 581 30.19 2.28 -17.32
C ASP A 581 28.88 1.69 -17.84
N ILE A 582 28.96 0.89 -18.93
CA ILE A 582 27.85 0.12 -19.49
C ILE A 582 28.02 -1.33 -19.09
N ARG A 583 27.08 -1.87 -18.32
CA ARG A 583 27.13 -3.24 -17.77
C ARG A 583 26.87 -4.27 -18.86
N ALA A 584 27.92 -4.84 -19.37
CA ALA A 584 27.90 -5.86 -20.39
C ALA A 584 28.39 -7.21 -19.84
N SER A 585 27.79 -8.28 -20.31
CA SER A 585 28.21 -9.66 -20.05
C SER A 585 28.30 -10.44 -21.38
N ILE A 586 29.08 -11.52 -21.38
CA ILE A 586 29.21 -12.41 -22.53
C ILE A 586 28.45 -13.70 -22.21
N ASP A 587 27.63 -14.15 -23.16
CA ASP A 587 27.03 -15.47 -23.11
C ASP A 587 27.84 -16.42 -24.03
N ASP A 588 28.82 -17.08 -23.46
CA ASP A 588 29.74 -18.04 -24.09
C ASP A 588 29.30 -19.50 -23.91
N ARG A 589 28.11 -19.74 -23.37
CA ARG A 589 27.60 -21.09 -23.13
C ARG A 589 27.48 -21.88 -24.41
N ASN A 590 27.82 -23.18 -24.33
CA ASN A 590 27.69 -24.12 -25.44
C ASN A 590 26.22 -24.49 -25.70
N GLU A 591 25.44 -23.48 -26.18
CA GLU A 591 24.03 -23.57 -26.50
C GLU A 591 23.76 -22.93 -27.87
N THR A 592 22.64 -23.30 -28.50
CA THR A 592 22.27 -22.71 -29.78
C THR A 592 22.05 -21.20 -29.66
N LEU A 593 22.41 -20.44 -30.69
CA LEU A 593 22.21 -18.99 -30.74
C LEU A 593 20.76 -18.60 -30.42
N GLY A 594 19.78 -19.32 -31.00
CA GLY A 594 18.36 -19.06 -30.75
C GLY A 594 17.95 -19.23 -29.27
N LYS A 595 18.55 -20.21 -28.57
CA LYS A 595 18.29 -20.42 -27.13
C LYS A 595 18.88 -19.29 -26.31
N ARG A 596 20.11 -18.88 -26.58
CA ARG A 596 20.79 -17.76 -25.89
C ARG A 596 20.05 -16.44 -26.09
N ILE A 597 19.54 -16.17 -27.31
CA ILE A 597 18.70 -15.00 -27.61
C ILE A 597 17.41 -15.04 -26.77
N ARG A 598 16.69 -16.19 -26.79
CA ARG A 598 15.45 -16.34 -26.03
C ARG A 598 15.65 -16.16 -24.52
N GLU A 599 16.73 -16.69 -23.97
CA GLU A 599 17.02 -16.54 -22.55
C GLU A 599 17.37 -15.10 -22.17
N SER A 600 18.07 -14.36 -23.04
CA SER A 600 18.32 -12.93 -22.85
C SER A 600 17.02 -12.12 -22.84
N GLU A 601 16.06 -12.45 -23.71
CA GLU A 601 14.72 -11.86 -23.72
C GLU A 601 13.96 -12.15 -22.43
N LEU A 602 14.01 -13.38 -21.93
CA LEU A 602 13.37 -13.78 -20.66
C LEU A 602 13.98 -13.04 -19.45
N LYS A 603 15.27 -12.76 -19.48
CA LYS A 603 15.99 -11.97 -18.47
C LYS A 603 15.77 -10.46 -18.62
N ARG A 604 14.97 -10.02 -19.58
CA ARG A 604 14.64 -8.61 -19.85
C ARG A 604 15.87 -7.73 -20.06
N ILE A 605 16.93 -8.27 -20.69
CA ILE A 605 18.15 -7.50 -20.98
C ILE A 605 17.85 -6.53 -22.12
N PRO A 606 18.09 -5.22 -21.96
CA PRO A 606 17.70 -4.18 -22.94
C PRO A 606 18.34 -4.35 -24.32
N PHE A 607 19.62 -4.72 -24.34
CA PHE A 607 20.37 -4.90 -25.56
C PHE A 607 21.00 -6.28 -25.68
N LEU A 608 20.86 -6.87 -26.85
CA LEU A 608 21.55 -8.08 -27.26
C LEU A 608 22.49 -7.73 -28.40
N VAL A 609 23.76 -8.02 -28.23
CA VAL A 609 24.81 -7.79 -29.21
C VAL A 609 25.26 -9.13 -29.76
N ILE A 610 25.14 -9.33 -31.07
CA ILE A 610 25.59 -10.53 -31.76
C ILE A 610 26.88 -10.21 -32.50
N VAL A 611 27.89 -11.05 -32.31
CA VAL A 611 29.18 -10.91 -32.96
C VAL A 611 29.58 -12.22 -33.70
N GLY A 612 29.87 -12.07 -34.97
CA GLY A 612 30.29 -13.14 -35.88
C GLY A 612 31.49 -12.73 -36.72
N GLU A 613 31.70 -13.43 -37.81
CA GLU A 613 32.82 -13.19 -38.72
C GLU A 613 32.77 -11.78 -39.35
N LYS A 614 31.58 -11.37 -39.76
CA LYS A 614 31.37 -10.05 -40.36
C LYS A 614 31.70 -8.94 -39.40
N GLU A 615 31.12 -9.00 -38.21
CA GLU A 615 31.29 -7.99 -37.16
C GLU A 615 32.76 -7.90 -36.73
N MET A 616 33.43 -9.02 -36.56
CA MET A 616 34.85 -9.07 -36.21
C MET A 616 35.73 -8.44 -37.30
N ASN A 617 35.47 -8.72 -38.59
CA ASN A 617 36.27 -8.20 -39.70
C ASN A 617 36.04 -6.71 -39.95
N GLU A 618 34.80 -6.22 -39.72
CA GLU A 618 34.41 -4.84 -39.94
C GLU A 618 34.58 -3.95 -38.68
N GLY A 619 34.90 -4.55 -37.53
CA GLY A 619 34.97 -3.82 -36.25
C GLY A 619 33.60 -3.32 -35.78
N THR A 620 32.52 -4.02 -36.13
CA THR A 620 31.15 -3.63 -35.84
C THR A 620 30.47 -4.58 -34.85
N VAL A 621 29.28 -4.23 -34.44
CA VAL A 621 28.39 -5.06 -33.61
C VAL A 621 26.98 -5.07 -34.22
N SER A 622 26.32 -6.23 -34.23
CA SER A 622 24.92 -6.36 -34.61
C SER A 622 24.05 -6.25 -33.38
N VAL A 623 23.25 -5.19 -33.29
CA VAL A 623 22.51 -4.82 -32.08
C VAL A 623 21.03 -5.13 -32.23
N ARG A 624 20.47 -5.79 -31.24
CA ARG A 624 19.01 -5.98 -31.07
C ARG A 624 18.55 -5.41 -29.76
N ARG A 625 17.39 -4.80 -29.76
CA ARG A 625 16.70 -4.39 -28.54
C ARG A 625 15.77 -5.48 -28.05
N GLN A 626 15.47 -5.47 -26.76
CA GLN A 626 14.46 -6.33 -26.16
C GLN A 626 13.15 -6.24 -26.96
N GLY A 627 12.47 -7.39 -27.14
CA GLY A 627 11.28 -7.49 -27.99
C GLY A 627 11.62 -7.79 -29.47
N GLY A 628 12.88 -8.15 -29.77
CA GLY A 628 13.30 -8.59 -31.10
C GLY A 628 13.47 -7.47 -32.12
N ILE A 629 13.50 -6.20 -31.69
CA ILE A 629 13.67 -5.05 -32.58
C ILE A 629 15.13 -4.97 -33.04
N ASP A 630 15.35 -5.05 -34.34
CA ASP A 630 16.68 -4.89 -34.95
C ASP A 630 17.09 -3.41 -34.91
N ALA A 631 18.20 -3.11 -34.25
CA ALA A 631 18.79 -1.77 -34.21
C ALA A 631 19.93 -1.58 -35.22
N GLY A 632 20.20 -2.60 -36.05
CA GLY A 632 21.18 -2.56 -37.10
C GLY A 632 22.61 -2.91 -36.66
N SER A 633 23.56 -2.72 -37.58
CA SER A 633 25.00 -2.88 -37.33
C SER A 633 25.67 -1.52 -37.24
N MET A 634 26.54 -1.35 -36.22
CA MET A 634 27.26 -0.10 -35.97
C MET A 634 28.65 -0.39 -35.39
N SER A 635 29.53 0.61 -35.31
CA SER A 635 30.81 0.46 -34.62
C SER A 635 30.56 0.24 -33.11
N ALA A 636 31.50 -0.40 -32.41
CA ALA A 636 31.38 -0.60 -30.98
C ALA A 636 31.35 0.76 -30.20
N GLU A 637 32.07 1.77 -30.70
CA GLU A 637 32.10 3.13 -30.17
C GLU A 637 30.77 3.88 -30.36
N ASP A 638 30.14 3.73 -31.55
CA ASP A 638 28.80 4.30 -31.79
C ASP A 638 27.76 3.66 -30.89
N PHE A 639 27.88 2.35 -30.62
CA PHE A 639 27.01 1.66 -29.69
C PHE A 639 27.18 2.16 -28.25
N VAL A 640 28.43 2.38 -27.78
CA VAL A 640 28.72 3.04 -26.48
C VAL A 640 28.02 4.40 -26.41
N SER A 641 28.16 5.19 -27.47
CA SER A 641 27.55 6.52 -27.55
C SER A 641 26.04 6.47 -27.49
N LEU A 642 25.41 5.53 -28.20
CA LEU A 642 23.96 5.32 -28.20
C LEU A 642 23.45 4.99 -26.80
N VAL A 643 24.04 4.00 -26.14
CA VAL A 643 23.63 3.57 -24.80
C VAL A 643 23.84 4.68 -23.77
N SER A 644 25.00 5.38 -23.82
CA SER A 644 25.32 6.47 -22.91
C SER A 644 24.39 7.67 -23.04
N ASN A 645 23.99 8.02 -24.28
CA ASN A 645 23.03 9.10 -24.51
C ASN A 645 21.65 8.73 -24.00
N GLU A 646 21.19 7.51 -24.26
CA GLU A 646 19.89 7.04 -23.74
C GLU A 646 19.85 7.06 -22.20
N ILE A 647 20.95 6.66 -21.54
CA ILE A 647 21.05 6.76 -20.07
C ILE A 647 20.96 8.22 -19.61
N LYS A 648 21.64 9.15 -20.27
CA LYS A 648 21.59 10.58 -19.94
C LYS A 648 20.19 11.16 -20.11
N ASP A 649 19.52 10.81 -21.22
CA ASP A 649 18.17 11.30 -21.50
C ASP A 649 17.14 10.81 -20.45
N GLN A 650 17.31 9.59 -19.93
CA GLN A 650 16.46 9.06 -18.85
C GLN A 650 16.70 9.74 -17.49
N LEU A 651 17.86 10.36 -17.30
CA LEU A 651 18.25 11.05 -16.04
C LEU A 651 18.09 12.58 -16.13
N SER A 652 17.67 13.12 -17.26
CA SER A 652 17.38 14.55 -17.48
C SER A 652 15.91 14.87 -17.12
#